data_435292240d528ea44356adc2aae0cb4a
#
_entry.id   435292240d528ea44356adc2aae0cb4a
#
_cell.length_a   1.000
_cell.length_b   1.000
_cell.length_c   1.000
_cell.angle_alpha   90.00
_cell.angle_beta   90.00
_cell.angle_gamma   90.00
#
_symmetry.space_group_name_H-M   'P 1'
#
loop_
_entity.id
_entity.type
_entity.pdbx_description
1 polymer ?
#
loop_
_entity_poly.entity_id
_entity_poly.type
_entity_poly.pdbx_seq_one_letter_code
_entity_poly.pdbx_strand_id
1 'polypeptide(L)'
;MKRLFAAASALAVTMTATPSDAKVIKFEILKTESPAFGGRTFGSVGTYDRVFARATIALAPSDPHNGIIADIEHAPLDAQGLVEATADVQMLRPTNAAHGNRRLFYEVLNRGSKLGLALFDDTPKVINDPETAEDAGNGFLMRKGYTVVWSGWQGDLTPGEGRMTFSPPVVSGITGLAREEYIFDHENNPATAKLSYPAADLDVAHAKLSVREAEADQRATPVDLSFTFTGDTHISIKRPAGFDAGAIYELIYQAKNPKVMGMGFAATRDIVSFLRYEKADAAGGANPLAGQVDKAIGFGLSQSGRFLHDYLYLGFNGDEAGRMVFDGVMPHISGGKKTFTNYRFSQPGRSPYEHADMLYPGSEFPFTYTTTTDVLTGRTDGILKRCEEQKNCPKILKSDSEIEFYQQRAALVSTGTDGKPVEIPDNVRVYFLSNLQHYALAHAKSAMVKQCKYPSNPLNAGPSVRALLVALDAWITDGTAPPPSRYPSVADGTLVAPDAKDVGFPANPAFPYTERLARPTLIDFSEMPPAKIKPYPIFVPKTDADGRAIAGVHLPTLEAPIATHTGWNIRKAGFSEGELCDNNGSMIPFAATKEERLKTGDPRLSLAERYPHPGDRAAAVEKAAKQLVQDRLLLKEDVKTFTDAVN
;
A
#
# COMPACT_ATOMS: atom_id res chain seq x y z
N MET A 1 -32.16 60.12 -56.40
CA MET A 1 -30.85 59.83 -55.83
C MET A 1 -30.99 58.66 -54.83
N LYS A 2 -30.76 57.46 -55.28
CA LYS A 2 -30.82 56.22 -54.41
C LYS A 2 -29.47 55.95 -53.89
N ARG A 3 -29.31 55.93 -52.55
CA ARG A 3 -28.07 55.49 -51.88
C ARG A 3 -28.17 53.99 -51.62
N LEU A 4 -27.26 53.22 -52.20
CA LEU A 4 -26.97 51.81 -51.83
C LEU A 4 -26.19 51.79 -50.54
N PHE A 5 -26.65 51.04 -49.56
CA PHE A 5 -25.85 50.56 -48.39
C PHE A 5 -25.35 49.16 -48.68
N ALA A 6 -24.06 49.02 -48.75
CA ALA A 6 -23.40 47.69 -48.77
C ALA A 6 -23.20 47.21 -47.32
N ALA A 7 -23.83 46.10 -46.97
CA ALA A 7 -23.60 45.41 -45.70
C ALA A 7 -22.44 44.44 -45.84
N ALA A 8 -21.34 44.71 -45.11
CA ALA A 8 -20.24 43.76 -44.99
C ALA A 8 -20.56 42.76 -43.86
N SER A 9 -20.81 41.50 -44.21
CA SER A 9 -20.96 40.42 -43.24
C SER A 9 -19.57 39.94 -42.81
N ALA A 10 -19.19 40.23 -41.58
CA ALA A 10 -17.99 39.63 -40.94
C ALA A 10 -18.35 38.21 -40.49
N LEU A 11 -17.75 37.21 -41.12
CA LEU A 11 -17.78 35.81 -40.68
C LEU A 11 -16.86 35.67 -39.45
N ALA A 12 -17.46 35.64 -38.26
CA ALA A 12 -16.72 35.27 -37.06
C ALA A 12 -16.54 33.74 -37.07
N VAL A 13 -15.34 33.28 -37.40
CA VAL A 13 -14.91 31.91 -37.18
C VAL A 13 -14.73 31.75 -35.68
N THR A 14 -15.73 31.25 -34.98
CA THR A 14 -15.57 30.73 -33.62
C THR A 14 -14.76 29.44 -33.73
N MET A 15 -13.45 29.54 -33.47
CA MET A 15 -12.67 28.35 -33.10
C MET A 15 -13.24 27.86 -31.78
N THR A 16 -14.11 26.87 -31.82
CA THR A 16 -14.39 26.03 -30.67
C THR A 16 -13.10 25.24 -30.39
N ALA A 17 -12.31 25.72 -29.43
CA ALA A 17 -11.30 24.87 -28.83
C ALA A 17 -12.06 23.65 -28.27
N THR A 18 -11.93 22.49 -28.92
CA THR A 18 -12.29 21.22 -28.30
C THR A 18 -11.47 21.09 -27.03
N PRO A 19 -12.09 20.80 -25.88
CA PRO A 19 -11.30 20.50 -24.68
C PRO A 19 -10.30 19.41 -25.06
N SER A 20 -9.02 19.68 -24.83
CA SER A 20 -7.98 18.66 -24.89
C SER A 20 -8.23 17.72 -23.71
N ASP A 21 -9.07 16.70 -23.91
CA ASP A 21 -9.23 15.65 -22.91
C ASP A 21 -7.86 14.99 -22.68
N ALA A 22 -7.38 14.94 -21.45
CA ALA A 22 -6.18 14.17 -21.09
C ALA A 22 -6.39 12.75 -21.57
N LYS A 23 -5.42 12.21 -22.25
CA LYS A 23 -5.68 11.01 -23.04
C LYS A 23 -4.52 10.05 -22.95
N VAL A 24 -4.89 8.80 -22.87
CA VAL A 24 -4.06 7.77 -23.47
C VAL A 24 -3.98 8.12 -24.96
N ILE A 25 -2.87 8.76 -25.36
CA ILE A 25 -2.68 9.17 -26.76
C ILE A 25 -2.32 7.96 -27.64
N LYS A 26 -1.76 6.91 -27.05
CA LYS A 26 -1.48 5.63 -27.73
C LYS A 26 -1.60 4.48 -26.74
N PHE A 27 -2.37 3.45 -27.11
CA PHE A 27 -2.47 2.19 -26.38
C PHE A 27 -2.03 1.05 -27.29
N GLU A 28 -0.78 0.66 -27.20
CA GLU A 28 -0.16 -0.33 -28.08
C GLU A 28 -0.19 -1.72 -27.45
N ILE A 29 -0.95 -2.64 -28.06
CA ILE A 29 -0.92 -4.06 -27.67
C ILE A 29 0.37 -4.68 -28.22
N LEU A 30 1.24 -5.13 -27.31
CA LEU A 30 2.54 -5.72 -27.64
C LEU A 30 2.44 -7.23 -27.85
N LYS A 31 1.59 -7.90 -27.06
CA LYS A 31 1.42 -9.36 -27.11
C LYS A 31 0.05 -9.74 -26.53
N THR A 32 -0.57 -10.76 -27.09
CA THR A 32 -1.74 -11.43 -26.49
C THR A 32 -1.48 -12.93 -26.45
N GLU A 33 -1.66 -13.52 -25.29
CA GLU A 33 -1.66 -14.97 -25.08
C GLU A 33 -3.11 -15.42 -24.89
N SER A 34 -3.59 -16.28 -25.77
CA SER A 34 -4.97 -16.79 -25.76
C SER A 34 -4.98 -18.27 -26.13
N PRO A 35 -5.41 -19.15 -25.24
CA PRO A 35 -5.72 -18.91 -23.84
C PRO A 35 -4.46 -18.82 -22.95
N ALA A 36 -4.54 -18.01 -21.89
CA ALA A 36 -3.53 -17.94 -20.83
C ALA A 36 -3.59 -19.19 -19.90
N PHE A 37 -2.62 -19.27 -18.97
CA PHE A 37 -2.55 -20.33 -17.95
C PHE A 37 -2.59 -21.76 -18.52
N GLY A 38 -1.97 -21.99 -19.68
CA GLY A 38 -1.99 -23.29 -20.35
C GLY A 38 -3.38 -23.76 -20.76
N GLY A 39 -4.36 -22.87 -20.90
CA GLY A 39 -5.73 -23.19 -21.27
C GLY A 39 -6.62 -23.60 -20.08
N ARG A 40 -6.19 -23.35 -18.83
CA ARG A 40 -7.02 -23.60 -17.64
C ARG A 40 -8.35 -22.88 -17.71
N THR A 41 -9.44 -23.58 -17.35
CA THR A 41 -10.79 -23.02 -17.26
C THR A 41 -11.13 -22.62 -15.83
N PHE A 42 -11.91 -21.55 -15.68
CA PHE A 42 -12.30 -20.96 -14.40
C PHE A 42 -13.83 -21.00 -14.22
N GLY A 43 -14.35 -22.16 -13.85
CA GLY A 43 -15.78 -22.38 -13.67
C GLY A 43 -16.59 -22.07 -14.93
N SER A 44 -17.72 -21.36 -14.79
CA SER A 44 -18.58 -20.93 -15.90
C SER A 44 -18.01 -19.80 -16.76
N VAL A 45 -16.97 -19.11 -16.31
CA VAL A 45 -16.31 -18.02 -17.05
C VAL A 45 -15.51 -18.56 -18.23
N GLY A 46 -14.92 -19.74 -18.08
CA GLY A 46 -14.08 -20.37 -19.12
C GLY A 46 -12.63 -19.98 -19.01
N THR A 47 -11.96 -19.81 -20.15
CA THR A 47 -10.54 -19.44 -20.25
C THR A 47 -10.35 -17.93 -20.18
N TYR A 48 -9.10 -17.52 -19.95
CA TYR A 48 -8.67 -16.12 -19.93
C TYR A 48 -7.61 -15.85 -21.00
N ASP A 49 -7.58 -14.61 -21.49
CA ASP A 49 -6.48 -14.06 -22.28
C ASP A 49 -5.57 -13.24 -21.37
N ARG A 50 -4.26 -13.26 -21.64
CA ARG A 50 -3.28 -12.37 -21.05
C ARG A 50 -2.79 -11.39 -22.11
N VAL A 51 -3.01 -10.09 -21.89
CA VAL A 51 -2.68 -9.02 -22.82
C VAL A 51 -1.57 -8.16 -22.23
N PHE A 52 -0.52 -7.93 -22.98
CA PHE A 52 0.57 -7.01 -22.69
C PHE A 52 0.45 -5.80 -23.59
N ALA A 53 0.52 -4.62 -23.02
CA ALA A 53 0.40 -3.36 -23.74
C ALA A 53 1.33 -2.30 -23.16
N ARG A 54 1.48 -1.20 -23.90
CA ARG A 54 2.12 0.03 -23.44
C ARG A 54 1.18 1.19 -23.69
N ALA A 55 0.95 2.00 -22.66
CA ALA A 55 0.19 3.22 -22.75
C ALA A 55 1.15 4.42 -22.81
N THR A 56 0.93 5.34 -23.74
CA THR A 56 1.51 6.70 -23.72
C THR A 56 0.42 7.66 -23.31
N ILE A 57 0.73 8.45 -22.29
CA ILE A 57 -0.18 9.42 -21.66
C ILE A 57 0.40 10.79 -21.91
N ALA A 58 -0.44 11.76 -22.28
CA ALA A 58 -0.04 13.15 -22.46
C ALA A 58 -0.94 14.07 -21.66
N LEU A 59 -0.36 14.94 -20.85
CA LEU A 59 -1.04 15.83 -19.90
C LEU A 59 -0.77 17.29 -20.25
N ALA A 60 -1.82 18.12 -20.24
CA ALA A 60 -1.68 19.57 -20.28
C ALA A 60 -1.32 20.09 -18.86
N PRO A 61 -0.15 20.72 -18.64
CA PRO A 61 0.20 21.28 -17.33
C PRO A 61 -0.77 22.35 -16.85
N SER A 62 -1.43 23.06 -17.78
CA SER A 62 -2.37 24.12 -17.47
C SER A 62 -3.76 23.61 -17.07
N ASP A 63 -4.05 22.31 -17.23
CA ASP A 63 -5.33 21.76 -16.79
C ASP A 63 -5.38 21.70 -15.25
N PRO A 64 -6.47 22.16 -14.62
CA PRO A 64 -6.61 22.15 -13.15
C PRO A 64 -6.45 20.77 -12.50
N HIS A 65 -6.79 19.68 -13.21
CA HIS A 65 -6.64 18.32 -12.71
C HIS A 65 -5.16 17.87 -12.69
N ASN A 66 -4.30 18.49 -13.49
CA ASN A 66 -2.89 18.14 -13.62
C ASN A 66 -1.97 19.13 -12.89
N GLY A 67 -2.39 20.38 -12.69
CA GLY A 67 -1.59 21.42 -12.05
C GLY A 67 -1.20 21.12 -10.59
N ILE A 68 -1.81 20.09 -9.97
CA ILE A 68 -1.41 19.61 -8.63
C ILE A 68 -0.15 18.72 -8.66
N ILE A 69 0.28 18.26 -9.83
CA ILE A 69 1.44 17.38 -9.98
C ILE A 69 2.71 18.21 -9.81
N ALA A 70 3.52 17.88 -8.82
CA ALA A 70 4.76 18.58 -8.53
C ALA A 70 5.71 18.58 -9.73
N ASP A 71 6.25 19.77 -10.06
CA ASP A 71 7.19 20.01 -11.16
C ASP A 71 6.67 19.73 -12.58
N ILE A 72 5.36 19.53 -12.79
CA ILE A 72 4.82 19.29 -14.12
C ILE A 72 5.06 20.48 -15.06
N GLU A 73 5.03 21.71 -14.54
CA GLU A 73 5.27 22.96 -15.27
C GLU A 73 6.74 23.13 -15.72
N HIS A 74 7.65 22.33 -15.15
CA HIS A 74 9.07 22.32 -15.48
C HIS A 74 9.45 21.13 -16.39
N ALA A 75 8.50 20.23 -16.65
CA ALA A 75 8.73 19.07 -17.48
C ALA A 75 8.90 19.44 -18.96
N PRO A 76 9.66 18.66 -19.76
CA PRO A 76 9.74 18.86 -21.19
C PRO A 76 8.37 18.70 -21.84
N LEU A 77 8.04 19.61 -22.75
CA LEU A 77 6.80 19.60 -23.54
C LEU A 77 7.04 19.01 -24.93
N ASP A 78 6.02 18.30 -25.44
CA ASP A 78 5.94 17.89 -26.83
C ASP A 78 5.59 19.08 -27.75
N ALA A 79 5.43 18.82 -29.05
CA ALA A 79 5.09 19.85 -30.06
C ALA A 79 3.67 20.42 -29.87
N GLN A 80 2.82 19.78 -29.09
CA GLN A 80 1.46 20.20 -28.74
C GLN A 80 1.39 20.94 -27.39
N GLY A 81 2.52 21.07 -26.68
CA GLY A 81 2.59 21.68 -25.34
C GLY A 81 2.15 20.74 -24.23
N LEU A 82 2.20 19.43 -24.43
CA LEU A 82 1.82 18.41 -23.47
C LEU A 82 3.07 17.76 -22.85
N VAL A 83 2.92 17.23 -21.66
CA VAL A 83 3.93 16.43 -20.95
C VAL A 83 3.62 14.95 -21.13
N GLU A 84 4.54 14.20 -21.72
CA GLU A 84 4.36 12.78 -22.01
C GLU A 84 5.00 11.88 -20.94
N ALA A 85 4.36 10.73 -20.71
CA ALA A 85 4.89 9.62 -19.94
C ALA A 85 4.44 8.28 -20.55
N THR A 86 5.19 7.20 -20.26
CA THR A 86 4.80 5.85 -20.72
C THR A 86 4.67 4.90 -19.54
N ALA A 87 3.69 3.99 -19.64
CA ALA A 87 3.44 2.95 -18.66
C ALA A 87 3.31 1.57 -19.33
N ASP A 88 3.96 0.56 -18.76
CA ASP A 88 3.62 -0.82 -19.10
C ASP A 88 2.22 -1.14 -18.58
N VAL A 89 1.43 -1.88 -19.36
CA VAL A 89 0.09 -2.34 -19.00
C VAL A 89 -0.01 -3.84 -19.22
N GLN A 90 -0.60 -4.55 -18.25
CA GLN A 90 -0.96 -5.96 -18.43
C GLN A 90 -2.38 -6.19 -17.97
N MET A 91 -3.09 -7.10 -18.61
CA MET A 91 -4.43 -7.48 -18.18
C MET A 91 -4.68 -8.98 -18.35
N LEU A 92 -5.50 -9.51 -17.46
CA LEU A 92 -6.16 -10.81 -17.57
C LEU A 92 -7.65 -10.54 -17.80
N ARG A 93 -8.19 -11.03 -18.92
CA ARG A 93 -9.61 -10.85 -19.24
C ARG A 93 -10.25 -12.17 -19.66
N PRO A 94 -11.55 -12.39 -19.40
CA PRO A 94 -12.25 -13.54 -19.97
C PRO A 94 -12.08 -13.61 -21.48
N THR A 95 -11.68 -14.76 -22.02
CA THR A 95 -11.57 -14.97 -23.48
C THR A 95 -12.91 -14.71 -24.18
N ASN A 96 -14.02 -15.16 -23.54
CA ASN A 96 -15.37 -14.75 -23.92
C ASN A 96 -15.88 -13.66 -22.99
N ALA A 97 -15.85 -12.42 -23.45
CA ALA A 97 -16.27 -11.26 -22.66
C ALA A 97 -17.71 -11.36 -22.09
N ALA A 98 -18.61 -12.11 -22.78
CA ALA A 98 -19.98 -12.30 -22.29
C ALA A 98 -20.07 -13.13 -21.00
N HIS A 99 -19.03 -13.90 -20.68
CA HIS A 99 -18.95 -14.69 -19.43
C HIS A 99 -18.29 -13.93 -18.27
N GLY A 100 -17.71 -12.76 -18.54
CA GLY A 100 -17.16 -11.87 -17.50
C GLY A 100 -18.25 -11.18 -16.69
N ASN A 101 -17.90 -10.71 -15.50
CA ASN A 101 -18.81 -9.98 -14.63
C ASN A 101 -18.91 -8.47 -14.95
N ARG A 102 -18.20 -8.00 -15.99
CA ARG A 102 -18.10 -6.59 -16.42
C ARG A 102 -17.49 -5.66 -15.36
N ARG A 103 -16.65 -6.22 -14.46
CA ARG A 103 -15.89 -5.48 -13.45
C ARG A 103 -14.43 -5.42 -13.84
N LEU A 104 -13.87 -4.23 -13.81
CA LEU A 104 -12.44 -4.02 -13.90
C LEU A 104 -11.89 -4.00 -12.47
N PHE A 105 -11.05 -4.97 -12.13
CA PHE A 105 -10.26 -5.01 -10.91
C PHE A 105 -8.86 -4.50 -11.22
N TYR A 106 -8.57 -3.27 -10.80
CA TYR A 106 -7.26 -2.65 -10.99
C TYR A 106 -6.43 -2.79 -9.74
N GLU A 107 -5.35 -3.56 -9.81
CA GLU A 107 -4.37 -3.59 -8.74
C GLU A 107 -3.29 -2.53 -9.00
N VAL A 108 -3.16 -1.58 -8.08
CA VAL A 108 -2.00 -0.70 -8.00
C VAL A 108 -0.78 -1.53 -7.63
N LEU A 109 0.24 -1.54 -8.46
CA LEU A 109 1.44 -2.35 -8.25
C LEU A 109 2.24 -1.89 -7.04
N ASN A 110 2.75 -2.84 -6.25
CA ASN A 110 3.67 -2.57 -5.16
C ASN A 110 5.11 -2.72 -5.65
N ARG A 111 5.82 -1.59 -5.86
CA ARG A 111 7.19 -1.57 -6.41
C ARG A 111 7.32 -2.36 -7.73
N GLY A 112 6.31 -2.23 -8.59
CA GLY A 112 6.24 -2.94 -9.87
C GLY A 112 5.80 -4.40 -9.80
N SER A 113 5.53 -4.93 -8.59
CA SER A 113 5.13 -6.31 -8.35
C SER A 113 3.62 -6.47 -8.17
N LYS A 114 3.09 -7.60 -8.63
CA LYS A 114 1.69 -8.01 -8.51
C LYS A 114 1.52 -8.84 -7.23
N LEU A 115 0.83 -8.29 -6.23
CA LEU A 115 0.58 -8.96 -4.96
C LEU A 115 -0.85 -9.51 -4.86
N GLY A 116 -1.76 -8.99 -5.69
CA GLY A 116 -3.17 -9.33 -5.65
C GLY A 116 -3.45 -10.81 -5.91
N LEU A 117 -2.76 -11.43 -6.86
CA LEU A 117 -2.93 -12.87 -7.12
C LEU A 117 -2.51 -13.72 -5.91
N ALA A 118 -1.43 -13.36 -5.22
CA ALA A 118 -1.00 -14.08 -4.01
C ALA A 118 -2.01 -13.92 -2.85
N LEU A 119 -2.69 -12.78 -2.77
CA LEU A 119 -3.67 -12.51 -1.71
C LEU A 119 -5.06 -13.06 -2.02
N PHE A 120 -5.56 -12.88 -3.25
CA PHE A 120 -6.92 -13.28 -3.62
C PHE A 120 -7.00 -14.71 -4.18
N ASP A 121 -5.99 -15.14 -4.90
CA ASP A 121 -5.97 -16.44 -5.58
C ASP A 121 -5.08 -17.46 -4.88
N ASP A 122 -4.51 -17.13 -3.71
CA ASP A 122 -3.63 -18.01 -2.91
C ASP A 122 -2.52 -18.64 -3.76
N THR A 123 -1.89 -17.87 -4.64
CA THR A 123 -0.77 -18.39 -5.45
C THR A 123 0.40 -18.80 -4.54
N PRO A 124 1.18 -19.82 -4.91
CA PRO A 124 2.24 -20.36 -4.03
C PRO A 124 3.36 -19.35 -3.71
N LYS A 125 3.48 -18.31 -4.52
CA LYS A 125 4.42 -17.19 -4.33
C LYS A 125 3.88 -15.93 -5.01
N VAL A 126 4.51 -14.80 -4.77
CA VAL A 126 4.28 -13.57 -5.56
C VAL A 126 4.85 -13.78 -6.96
N ILE A 127 4.01 -13.58 -7.99
CA ILE A 127 4.34 -13.85 -9.39
C ILE A 127 4.09 -12.60 -10.20
N ASN A 128 5.14 -12.03 -10.80
CA ASN A 128 5.02 -10.84 -11.65
C ASN A 128 4.58 -11.18 -13.07
N ASP A 129 4.89 -12.39 -13.53
CA ASP A 129 4.54 -12.87 -14.88
C ASP A 129 3.86 -14.26 -14.79
N PRO A 130 2.55 -14.32 -14.47
CA PRO A 130 1.84 -15.57 -14.28
C PRO A 130 1.59 -16.25 -15.64
N GLU A 131 2.17 -17.43 -15.87
CA GLU A 131 2.11 -18.16 -17.13
C GLU A 131 1.42 -19.51 -17.05
N THR A 132 1.69 -20.26 -16.00
CA THR A 132 1.23 -21.63 -15.86
C THR A 132 -0.12 -21.75 -15.17
N ALA A 133 -0.77 -22.89 -15.26
CA ALA A 133 -2.01 -23.18 -14.52
C ALA A 133 -1.83 -23.06 -13.01
N GLU A 134 -0.64 -23.36 -12.47
CA GLU A 134 -0.30 -23.22 -11.06
C GLU A 134 -0.21 -21.77 -10.63
N ASP A 135 0.28 -20.89 -11.51
CA ASP A 135 0.39 -19.45 -11.24
C ASP A 135 -0.97 -18.75 -11.07
N ALA A 136 -2.05 -19.38 -11.46
CA ALA A 136 -3.40 -18.89 -11.21
C ALA A 136 -3.93 -19.26 -9.80
N GLY A 137 -3.16 -19.99 -8.98
CA GLY A 137 -3.57 -20.38 -7.63
C GLY A 137 -4.94 -21.06 -7.59
N ASN A 138 -5.83 -20.64 -6.68
CA ASN A 138 -7.21 -21.13 -6.63
C ASN A 138 -8.12 -20.49 -7.71
N GLY A 139 -7.65 -19.46 -8.40
CA GLY A 139 -8.36 -18.78 -9.50
C GLY A 139 -9.58 -17.97 -9.05
N PHE A 140 -9.61 -17.44 -7.85
CA PHE A 140 -10.77 -16.73 -7.30
C PHE A 140 -11.20 -15.54 -8.17
N LEU A 141 -10.28 -14.63 -8.53
CA LEU A 141 -10.59 -13.46 -9.35
C LEU A 141 -11.16 -13.88 -10.71
N MET A 142 -10.54 -14.89 -11.34
CA MET A 142 -10.98 -15.41 -12.63
C MET A 142 -12.31 -16.15 -12.54
N ARG A 143 -12.53 -16.97 -11.50
CA ARG A 143 -13.82 -17.67 -11.27
C ARG A 143 -14.97 -16.71 -11.00
N LYS A 144 -14.68 -15.51 -10.45
CA LYS A 144 -15.67 -14.43 -10.27
C LYS A 144 -15.85 -13.57 -11.53
N GLY A 145 -15.07 -13.79 -12.57
CA GLY A 145 -15.22 -13.13 -13.88
C GLY A 145 -14.65 -11.74 -13.99
N TYR A 146 -13.76 -11.34 -13.07
CA TYR A 146 -13.11 -10.01 -13.15
C TYR A 146 -12.17 -9.91 -14.36
N THR A 147 -12.13 -8.74 -14.98
CA THR A 147 -10.99 -8.31 -15.80
C THR A 147 -9.97 -7.68 -14.85
N VAL A 148 -8.80 -8.32 -14.69
CA VAL A 148 -7.74 -7.84 -13.81
C VAL A 148 -6.75 -7.00 -14.60
N VAL A 149 -6.44 -5.79 -14.12
CA VAL A 149 -5.57 -4.84 -14.83
C VAL A 149 -4.47 -4.35 -13.90
N TRP A 150 -3.27 -4.23 -14.45
CA TRP A 150 -2.10 -3.63 -13.83
C TRP A 150 -1.48 -2.61 -14.77
N SER A 151 -0.96 -1.51 -14.23
CA SER A 151 -0.07 -0.62 -14.98
C SER A 151 1.07 -0.09 -14.13
N GLY A 152 2.19 0.24 -14.77
CA GLY A 152 3.29 0.93 -14.12
C GLY A 152 2.87 2.33 -13.67
N TRP A 153 3.27 2.72 -12.45
CA TRP A 153 3.03 4.07 -11.91
C TRP A 153 4.26 4.68 -11.23
N GLN A 154 5.22 3.84 -10.87
CA GLN A 154 6.39 4.21 -10.07
C GLN A 154 7.62 4.32 -10.96
N GLY A 155 8.22 5.51 -11.06
CA GLY A 155 9.27 5.84 -12.02
C GLY A 155 10.71 5.68 -11.52
N ASP A 156 10.93 5.19 -10.29
CA ASP A 156 12.25 4.94 -9.68
C ASP A 156 12.67 3.46 -9.71
N LEU A 157 11.84 2.60 -10.32
CA LEU A 157 12.10 1.17 -10.40
C LEU A 157 13.18 0.83 -11.43
N THR A 158 13.99 -0.16 -11.10
CA THR A 158 14.88 -0.80 -12.06
C THR A 158 14.09 -1.89 -12.80
N PRO A 159 14.05 -1.88 -14.15
CA PRO A 159 13.43 -2.93 -14.92
C PRO A 159 14.04 -4.31 -14.64
N GLY A 160 13.24 -5.35 -14.77
CA GLY A 160 13.65 -6.75 -14.59
C GLY A 160 12.68 -7.54 -13.71
N GLU A 161 12.84 -8.86 -13.68
CA GLU A 161 12.04 -9.79 -12.86
C GLU A 161 10.51 -9.68 -13.13
N GLY A 162 10.10 -9.35 -14.35
CA GLY A 162 8.70 -9.16 -14.73
C GLY A 162 8.03 -7.94 -14.07
N ARG A 163 8.81 -7.04 -13.45
CA ARG A 163 8.28 -5.79 -12.88
C ARG A 163 7.79 -4.87 -13.97
N MET A 164 6.64 -4.30 -13.76
CA MET A 164 6.07 -3.32 -14.67
C MET A 164 6.58 -1.92 -14.32
N THR A 165 6.96 -1.17 -15.33
CA THR A 165 7.63 0.12 -15.19
C THR A 165 6.76 1.28 -15.66
N PHE A 166 7.09 2.44 -15.15
CA PHE A 166 6.57 3.74 -15.55
C PHE A 166 7.75 4.67 -15.85
N SER A 167 7.69 5.38 -16.95
CA SER A 167 8.73 6.31 -17.38
C SER A 167 8.17 7.74 -17.35
N PRO A 168 8.25 8.44 -16.20
CA PRO A 168 7.89 9.85 -16.11
C PRO A 168 8.99 10.72 -16.76
N PRO A 169 8.68 11.95 -17.18
CA PRO A 169 9.67 12.88 -17.67
C PRO A 169 10.68 13.26 -16.57
N VAL A 170 11.88 13.61 -17.02
CA VAL A 170 12.97 14.11 -16.19
C VAL A 170 13.07 15.62 -16.37
N VAL A 171 13.10 16.35 -15.26
CA VAL A 171 13.30 17.81 -15.28
C VAL A 171 14.79 18.10 -15.23
N SER A 172 15.37 18.46 -16.38
CA SER A 172 16.80 18.70 -16.51
C SER A 172 17.19 20.05 -15.89
N GLY A 173 18.41 20.13 -15.34
CA GLY A 173 18.99 21.38 -14.84
C GLY A 173 18.53 21.79 -13.44
N ILE A 174 17.62 21.07 -12.82
CA ILE A 174 17.25 21.28 -11.42
C ILE A 174 18.16 20.45 -10.52
N THR A 175 18.69 21.09 -9.47
CA THR A 175 19.43 20.45 -8.39
C THR A 175 18.76 20.74 -7.05
N GLY A 176 19.01 19.89 -6.05
CA GLY A 176 18.51 20.09 -4.69
C GLY A 176 19.05 19.03 -3.73
N LEU A 177 18.87 19.25 -2.43
CA LEU A 177 19.27 18.27 -1.44
C LEU A 177 18.36 17.04 -1.51
N ALA A 178 18.97 15.86 -1.52
CA ALA A 178 18.31 14.57 -1.33
C ALA A 178 18.89 13.87 -0.09
N ARG A 179 18.07 13.07 0.54
CA ARG A 179 18.40 12.28 1.72
C ARG A 179 18.21 10.81 1.42
N GLU A 180 19.19 10.00 1.77
CA GLU A 180 19.11 8.54 1.74
C GLU A 180 19.30 7.99 3.14
N GLU A 181 18.59 6.93 3.45
CA GLU A 181 18.76 6.16 4.68
C GLU A 181 18.98 4.70 4.32
N TYR A 182 20.00 4.06 4.92
CA TYR A 182 20.37 2.69 4.63
C TYR A 182 20.48 1.90 5.93
N ILE A 183 19.89 0.69 5.93
CA ILE A 183 20.10 -0.34 6.93
C ILE A 183 20.52 -1.58 6.16
N PHE A 184 21.72 -2.11 6.42
CA PHE A 184 22.27 -3.15 5.56
C PHE A 184 21.89 -4.55 6.00
N ASP A 185 21.64 -4.80 7.30
CA ASP A 185 21.33 -6.11 7.89
C ASP A 185 22.30 -7.24 7.48
N HIS A 186 23.53 -6.87 7.13
CA HIS A 186 24.61 -7.80 6.78
C HIS A 186 25.98 -7.26 7.21
N GLU A 187 26.98 -8.14 7.25
CA GLU A 187 28.33 -7.84 7.73
C GLU A 187 29.30 -7.33 6.65
N ASN A 188 28.89 -7.30 5.37
CA ASN A 188 29.77 -6.86 4.29
C ASN A 188 30.22 -5.41 4.50
N ASN A 189 31.54 -5.19 4.43
CA ASN A 189 32.18 -3.88 4.58
C ASN A 189 33.36 -3.77 3.60
N PRO A 190 33.39 -2.77 2.68
CA PRO A 190 32.38 -1.71 2.53
C PRO A 190 31.04 -2.20 1.99
N ALA A 191 29.97 -1.48 2.32
CA ALA A 191 28.63 -1.72 1.82
C ALA A 191 28.37 -0.81 0.61
N THR A 192 27.81 -1.37 -0.46
CA THR A 192 27.39 -0.60 -1.65
C THR A 192 25.92 -0.24 -1.56
N ALA A 193 25.58 0.99 -1.94
CA ALA A 193 24.21 1.49 -1.96
C ALA A 193 23.92 2.31 -3.22
N LYS A 194 22.67 2.24 -3.69
CA LYS A 194 22.19 3.04 -4.81
C LYS A 194 21.59 4.34 -4.30
N LEU A 195 21.84 5.45 -5.02
CA LEU A 195 21.16 6.73 -4.80
C LEU A 195 19.80 6.73 -5.53
N SER A 196 18.80 7.37 -4.95
CA SER A 196 17.49 7.54 -5.58
C SER A 196 17.54 8.46 -6.81
N TYR A 197 18.44 9.45 -6.77
CA TYR A 197 18.70 10.40 -7.87
C TYR A 197 20.20 10.53 -8.12
N PRO A 198 20.62 10.84 -9.36
CA PRO A 198 22.03 11.06 -9.64
C PRO A 198 22.58 12.22 -8.81
N ALA A 199 23.78 12.04 -8.27
CA ALA A 199 24.50 13.11 -7.58
C ALA A 199 24.90 14.22 -8.59
N ALA A 200 24.66 15.46 -8.24
CA ALA A 200 25.07 16.62 -9.03
C ALA A 200 26.57 16.92 -8.86
N ASP A 201 27.11 16.54 -7.71
CA ASP A 201 28.51 16.72 -7.32
C ASP A 201 29.02 15.39 -6.72
N LEU A 202 30.22 14.99 -7.10
CA LEU A 202 30.86 13.76 -6.63
C LEU A 202 31.97 14.02 -5.59
N ASP A 203 32.18 15.28 -5.18
CA ASP A 203 33.07 15.59 -4.09
C ASP A 203 32.40 15.25 -2.75
N VAL A 204 33.00 14.30 -2.04
CA VAL A 204 32.51 13.85 -0.72
C VAL A 204 32.48 14.97 0.33
N ALA A 205 33.28 16.05 0.13
CA ALA A 205 33.28 17.21 1.01
C ALA A 205 31.96 18.00 0.98
N HIS A 206 31.16 17.87 -0.09
CA HIS A 206 29.87 18.53 -0.26
C HIS A 206 28.68 17.63 0.12
N ALA A 207 28.93 16.42 0.63
CA ALA A 207 27.92 15.53 1.14
C ALA A 207 28.18 15.16 2.60
N LYS A 208 27.14 14.78 3.33
CA LYS A 208 27.24 14.47 4.75
C LYS A 208 26.74 13.05 5.00
N LEU A 209 27.63 12.19 5.54
CA LEU A 209 27.28 10.86 6.00
C LEU A 209 27.32 10.81 7.53
N SER A 210 26.31 10.20 8.13
CA SER A 210 26.23 9.94 9.57
C SER A 210 25.73 8.52 9.84
N VAL A 211 25.92 8.03 11.08
CA VAL A 211 25.43 6.73 11.54
C VAL A 211 24.82 6.86 12.93
N ARG A 212 23.83 6.01 13.24
CA ARG A 212 23.22 5.82 14.57
C ARG A 212 22.82 4.36 14.75
N GLU A 213 22.78 3.87 15.98
CA GLU A 213 22.39 2.49 16.29
C GLU A 213 20.88 2.29 16.12
N ALA A 214 20.08 3.20 16.69
CA ALA A 214 18.63 3.18 16.63
C ALA A 214 18.04 4.53 16.17
N GLU A 215 16.77 4.54 15.84
CA GLU A 215 16.07 5.73 15.33
C GLU A 215 16.10 6.91 16.32
N ALA A 216 16.00 6.61 17.62
CA ALA A 216 15.99 7.62 18.68
C ALA A 216 17.37 8.19 19.02
N ASP A 217 18.46 7.57 18.56
CA ASP A 217 19.83 7.94 18.91
C ASP A 217 20.30 9.18 18.16
N GLN A 218 21.29 9.84 18.74
CA GLN A 218 21.97 10.95 18.08
C GLN A 218 22.82 10.45 16.91
N ARG A 219 22.85 11.23 15.84
CA ARG A 219 23.73 10.98 14.69
C ARG A 219 25.20 11.19 15.07
N ALA A 220 26.02 10.20 14.77
CA ALA A 220 27.46 10.24 14.97
C ALA A 220 28.19 10.30 13.63
N THR A 221 29.41 10.83 13.65
CA THR A 221 30.34 10.82 12.51
C THR A 221 31.70 10.30 13.01
N PRO A 222 31.83 8.99 13.27
CA PRO A 222 33.09 8.39 13.69
C PRO A 222 34.22 8.63 12.69
N VAL A 223 35.45 8.71 13.16
CA VAL A 223 36.65 9.01 12.33
C VAL A 223 36.89 7.94 11.23
N ASP A 224 36.46 6.71 11.46
CA ASP A 224 36.59 5.58 10.55
C ASP A 224 35.34 5.35 9.67
N LEU A 225 34.29 6.18 9.82
CA LEU A 225 33.17 6.25 8.89
C LEU A 225 33.60 7.02 7.64
N SER A 226 33.48 6.44 6.47
CA SER A 226 33.77 7.13 5.21
C SER A 226 32.93 6.56 4.07
N PHE A 227 32.83 7.31 2.98
CA PHE A 227 32.19 6.83 1.75
C PHE A 227 32.88 7.41 0.52
N THR A 228 32.62 6.80 -0.62
CA THR A 228 33.04 7.27 -1.93
C THR A 228 31.87 7.17 -2.92
N PHE A 229 31.74 8.11 -3.83
CA PHE A 229 30.88 7.94 -4.99
C PHE A 229 31.54 6.95 -5.97
N THR A 230 30.84 5.90 -6.34
CA THR A 230 31.30 4.91 -7.35
C THR A 230 30.66 5.18 -8.73
N GLY A 231 30.22 6.41 -8.94
CA GLY A 231 29.50 6.96 -10.07
C GLY A 231 28.48 7.97 -9.54
N ASP A 232 27.69 8.56 -10.41
CA ASP A 232 26.68 9.54 -9.96
C ASP A 232 25.40 8.89 -9.38
N THR A 233 25.25 7.57 -9.44
CA THR A 233 24.07 6.83 -8.96
C THR A 233 24.37 5.83 -7.84
N HIS A 234 25.63 5.67 -7.43
CA HIS A 234 26.01 4.70 -6.41
C HIS A 234 27.09 5.23 -5.48
N ILE A 235 27.09 4.71 -4.26
CA ILE A 235 28.11 4.96 -3.24
C ILE A 235 28.63 3.66 -2.65
N SER A 236 29.83 3.70 -2.10
CA SER A 236 30.41 2.65 -1.27
C SER A 236 30.71 3.24 0.11
N ILE A 237 30.11 2.67 1.16
CA ILE A 237 30.22 3.12 2.55
C ILE A 237 31.15 2.17 3.29
N LYS A 238 32.26 2.68 3.83
CA LYS A 238 33.09 1.99 4.82
C LYS A 238 32.45 2.22 6.20
N ARG A 239 31.90 1.16 6.76
CA ARG A 239 31.20 1.22 8.05
C ARG A 239 32.20 1.25 9.20
N PRO A 240 31.97 2.07 10.24
CA PRO A 240 32.85 2.19 11.38
C PRO A 240 32.75 0.98 12.31
N ALA A 241 33.75 0.79 13.15
CA ALA A 241 33.67 -0.17 14.26
C ALA A 241 32.68 0.31 15.33
N GLY A 242 32.10 -0.64 16.08
CA GLY A 242 31.21 -0.34 17.22
C GLY A 242 29.74 -0.17 16.86
N PHE A 243 29.37 -0.27 15.59
CA PHE A 243 27.99 -0.30 15.11
C PHE A 243 27.64 -1.67 14.53
N ASP A 244 26.47 -2.18 14.88
CA ASP A 244 26.03 -3.50 14.40
C ASP A 244 25.43 -3.46 12.98
N ALA A 245 24.97 -4.63 12.48
CA ALA A 245 24.44 -4.75 11.13
C ALA A 245 23.12 -3.97 10.92
N GLY A 246 22.37 -3.70 11.99
CA GLY A 246 21.10 -2.98 11.97
C GLY A 246 21.23 -1.46 12.07
N ALA A 247 22.47 -0.92 12.21
CA ALA A 247 22.68 0.52 12.33
C ALA A 247 22.18 1.29 11.10
N ILE A 248 21.70 2.50 11.35
CA ILE A 248 21.10 3.41 10.35
C ILE A 248 22.17 4.35 9.83
N TYR A 249 22.45 4.28 8.53
CA TYR A 249 23.35 5.20 7.81
C TYR A 249 22.53 6.24 7.06
N GLU A 250 22.81 7.52 7.26
CA GLU A 250 22.10 8.62 6.63
C GLU A 250 23.05 9.45 5.79
N LEU A 251 22.78 9.55 4.47
CA LEU A 251 23.51 10.39 3.53
C LEU A 251 22.64 11.55 3.08
N ILE A 252 23.21 12.77 3.11
CA ILE A 252 22.63 13.98 2.53
C ILE A 252 23.58 14.45 1.43
N TYR A 253 23.08 14.65 0.22
CA TYR A 253 23.88 15.02 -0.95
C TYR A 253 23.09 15.91 -1.91
N GLN A 254 23.81 16.61 -2.80
CA GLN A 254 23.20 17.35 -3.90
C GLN A 254 22.80 16.39 -5.02
N ALA A 255 21.49 16.25 -5.23
CA ALA A 255 20.92 15.51 -6.34
C ALA A 255 20.62 16.39 -7.54
N LYS A 256 20.49 15.81 -8.72
CA LYS A 256 20.10 16.48 -9.97
C LYS A 256 18.99 15.75 -10.70
N ASN A 257 18.32 16.47 -11.60
CA ASN A 257 17.39 15.92 -12.58
C ASN A 257 16.22 15.12 -11.93
N PRO A 258 15.34 15.78 -11.13
CA PRO A 258 14.20 15.13 -10.53
C PRO A 258 13.24 14.59 -11.61
N LYS A 259 12.54 13.52 -11.27
CA LYS A 259 11.47 12.94 -12.11
C LYS A 259 10.11 13.44 -11.64
N VAL A 260 9.20 13.68 -12.57
CA VAL A 260 7.80 14.08 -12.28
C VAL A 260 7.00 12.85 -11.86
N MET A 261 7.29 12.33 -10.65
CA MET A 261 6.71 11.07 -10.15
C MET A 261 5.20 11.14 -9.95
N GLY A 262 4.65 12.31 -9.63
CA GLY A 262 3.21 12.54 -9.48
C GLY A 262 2.39 12.20 -10.72
N MET A 263 2.99 12.17 -11.92
CA MET A 263 2.32 11.70 -13.14
C MET A 263 1.87 10.23 -13.05
N GLY A 264 2.41 9.43 -12.11
CA GLY A 264 1.93 8.07 -11.88
C GLY A 264 0.47 8.01 -11.42
N PHE A 265 -0.01 9.03 -10.70
CA PHE A 265 -1.44 9.16 -10.32
C PHE A 265 -2.30 9.44 -11.55
N ALA A 266 -1.90 10.40 -12.39
CA ALA A 266 -2.60 10.72 -13.62
C ALA A 266 -2.58 9.54 -14.61
N ALA A 267 -1.45 8.82 -14.71
CA ALA A 267 -1.36 7.62 -15.55
C ALA A 267 -2.39 6.54 -15.13
N THR A 268 -2.52 6.29 -13.83
CA THR A 268 -3.54 5.38 -13.31
C THR A 268 -4.95 5.86 -13.63
N ARG A 269 -5.24 7.17 -13.41
CA ARG A 269 -6.51 7.80 -13.76
C ARG A 269 -6.87 7.58 -15.23
N ASP A 270 -5.95 7.94 -16.12
CA ASP A 270 -6.23 8.00 -17.55
C ASP A 270 -6.29 6.62 -18.20
N ILE A 271 -5.44 5.66 -17.77
CA ILE A 271 -5.50 4.28 -18.24
C ILE A 271 -6.83 3.63 -17.83
N VAL A 272 -7.26 3.77 -16.59
CA VAL A 272 -8.53 3.18 -16.13
C VAL A 272 -9.71 3.87 -16.81
N SER A 273 -9.69 5.20 -16.94
CA SER A 273 -10.73 5.95 -17.65
C SER A 273 -10.83 5.54 -19.11
N PHE A 274 -9.69 5.42 -19.82
CA PHE A 274 -9.63 4.91 -21.20
C PHE A 274 -10.27 3.52 -21.32
N LEU A 275 -9.84 2.57 -20.50
CA LEU A 275 -10.36 1.19 -20.54
C LEU A 275 -11.86 1.09 -20.25
N ARG A 276 -12.41 2.04 -19.47
CA ARG A 276 -13.83 2.08 -19.11
C ARG A 276 -14.69 2.75 -20.16
N TYR A 277 -14.27 3.90 -20.68
CA TYR A 277 -15.17 4.83 -21.34
C TYR A 277 -14.91 5.02 -22.81
N GLU A 278 -13.67 4.82 -23.27
CA GLU A 278 -13.31 5.15 -24.64
C GLU A 278 -13.48 3.96 -25.58
N LYS A 279 -13.68 4.23 -26.87
CA LYS A 279 -13.71 3.21 -27.93
C LYS A 279 -12.33 3.00 -28.55
N ALA A 280 -11.53 4.05 -28.59
CA ALA A 280 -10.19 4.08 -29.17
C ALA A 280 -9.34 5.15 -28.46
N ASP A 281 -8.01 5.02 -28.57
CA ASP A 281 -7.06 6.05 -28.15
C ASP A 281 -7.05 7.24 -29.13
N ALA A 282 -6.30 8.30 -28.83
CA ALA A 282 -6.22 9.48 -29.69
C ALA A 282 -5.59 9.21 -31.07
N ALA A 283 -4.80 8.15 -31.21
CA ALA A 283 -4.23 7.71 -32.49
C ALA A 283 -5.18 6.80 -33.30
N GLY A 284 -6.36 6.46 -32.78
CA GLY A 284 -7.33 5.56 -33.40
C GLY A 284 -7.15 4.08 -33.09
N GLY A 285 -6.23 3.73 -32.19
CA GLY A 285 -6.03 2.35 -31.70
C GLY A 285 -7.22 1.90 -30.84
N ALA A 286 -7.78 0.71 -31.15
CA ALA A 286 -8.97 0.23 -30.46
C ALA A 286 -8.71 -0.07 -28.96
N ASN A 287 -9.65 0.36 -28.11
CA ASN A 287 -9.64 -0.06 -26.70
C ASN A 287 -10.02 -1.54 -26.58
N PRO A 288 -9.14 -2.39 -26.00
CA PRO A 288 -9.40 -3.82 -25.90
C PRO A 288 -10.57 -4.19 -24.96
N LEU A 289 -11.08 -3.26 -24.16
CA LEU A 289 -12.21 -3.44 -23.23
C LEU A 289 -13.43 -2.57 -23.59
N ALA A 290 -13.46 -1.96 -24.79
CA ALA A 290 -14.55 -1.06 -25.19
C ALA A 290 -15.94 -1.67 -24.94
N GLY A 291 -16.76 -1.01 -24.12
CA GLY A 291 -18.12 -1.43 -23.78
C GLY A 291 -18.20 -2.70 -22.90
N GLN A 292 -17.10 -3.15 -22.29
CA GLN A 292 -17.06 -4.36 -21.45
C GLN A 292 -16.95 -4.07 -19.94
N VAL A 293 -16.79 -2.81 -19.52
CA VAL A 293 -16.58 -2.41 -18.13
C VAL A 293 -17.73 -1.52 -17.65
N ASP A 294 -18.51 -1.99 -16.67
CA ASP A 294 -19.56 -1.19 -16.03
C ASP A 294 -19.06 -0.51 -14.76
N LYS A 295 -18.23 -1.22 -13.97
CA LYS A 295 -17.69 -0.77 -12.69
C LYS A 295 -16.20 -1.02 -12.60
N ALA A 296 -15.47 -0.18 -11.88
CA ALA A 296 -14.05 -0.37 -11.60
C ALA A 296 -13.77 -0.35 -10.09
N ILE A 297 -12.93 -1.29 -9.65
CA ILE A 297 -12.45 -1.41 -8.28
C ILE A 297 -10.94 -1.21 -8.29
N GLY A 298 -10.44 -0.23 -7.51
CA GLY A 298 -9.02 -0.03 -7.26
C GLY A 298 -8.60 -0.78 -5.99
N PHE A 299 -7.63 -1.66 -6.10
CA PHE A 299 -7.02 -2.37 -4.98
C PHE A 299 -5.57 -1.96 -4.81
N GLY A 300 -5.13 -1.78 -3.55
CA GLY A 300 -3.74 -1.49 -3.24
C GLY A 300 -3.32 -2.08 -1.91
N LEU A 301 -2.17 -2.78 -1.90
CA LEU A 301 -1.60 -3.42 -0.74
C LEU A 301 -0.35 -2.66 -0.27
N SER A 302 -0.28 -2.23 1.01
CA SER A 302 0.87 -1.55 1.59
C SER A 302 1.15 -0.19 0.90
N GLN A 303 2.29 -0.04 0.23
CA GLN A 303 2.62 1.15 -0.55
C GLN A 303 1.51 1.51 -1.55
N SER A 304 0.93 0.53 -2.20
CA SER A 304 -0.16 0.73 -3.15
C SER A 304 -1.47 1.13 -2.48
N GLY A 305 -1.71 0.69 -1.24
CA GLY A 305 -2.81 1.18 -0.42
C GLY A 305 -2.61 2.65 -0.02
N ARG A 306 -1.37 3.04 0.31
CA ARG A 306 -0.99 4.45 0.54
C ARG A 306 -1.12 5.29 -0.73
N PHE A 307 -0.79 4.71 -1.89
CA PHE A 307 -1.05 5.35 -3.19
C PHE A 307 -2.53 5.67 -3.37
N LEU A 308 -3.44 4.75 -3.03
CA LEU A 308 -4.88 5.01 -3.11
C LEU A 308 -5.33 6.14 -2.16
N HIS A 309 -4.74 6.28 -0.97
CA HIS A 309 -5.00 7.43 -0.10
C HIS A 309 -4.56 8.75 -0.74
N ASP A 310 -3.34 8.81 -1.30
CA ASP A 310 -2.83 9.98 -2.01
C ASP A 310 -3.67 10.29 -3.25
N TYR A 311 -4.00 9.26 -4.04
CA TYR A 311 -4.82 9.36 -5.23
C TYR A 311 -6.18 10.03 -4.96
N LEU A 312 -6.85 9.62 -3.88
CA LEU A 312 -8.11 10.23 -3.45
C LEU A 312 -7.87 11.63 -2.90
N TYR A 313 -6.87 11.81 -2.06
CA TYR A 313 -6.54 13.10 -1.45
C TYR A 313 -6.19 14.16 -2.50
N LEU A 314 -5.47 13.79 -3.54
CA LEU A 314 -5.10 14.67 -4.65
C LEU A 314 -6.23 14.87 -5.69
N GLY A 315 -7.34 14.12 -5.58
CA GLY A 315 -8.52 14.29 -6.42
C GLY A 315 -8.50 13.52 -7.74
N PHE A 316 -7.60 12.54 -7.91
CA PHE A 316 -7.47 11.79 -9.17
C PHE A 316 -8.60 10.79 -9.46
N ASN A 317 -9.60 10.62 -8.56
CA ASN A 317 -10.76 9.77 -8.86
C ASN A 317 -11.76 10.39 -9.85
N GLY A 318 -11.56 11.65 -10.23
CA GLY A 318 -12.19 12.28 -11.39
C GLY A 318 -11.21 12.38 -12.54
N ASP A 319 -11.61 11.94 -13.74
CA ASP A 319 -10.85 12.21 -14.95
C ASP A 319 -11.09 13.67 -15.43
N GLU A 320 -10.36 14.12 -16.44
CA GLU A 320 -10.48 15.50 -16.94
C GLU A 320 -11.86 15.83 -17.52
N ALA A 321 -12.67 14.83 -17.85
CA ALA A 321 -14.08 14.99 -18.24
C ALA A 321 -15.04 14.96 -17.03
N GLY A 322 -14.52 14.88 -15.79
CA GLY A 322 -15.29 14.77 -14.55
C GLY A 322 -15.92 13.39 -14.31
N ARG A 323 -15.55 12.36 -15.08
CA ARG A 323 -16.08 11.00 -14.91
C ARG A 323 -15.35 10.28 -13.78
N MET A 324 -16.10 9.47 -13.03
CA MET A 324 -15.54 8.68 -11.91
C MET A 324 -14.63 7.55 -12.42
N VAL A 325 -13.38 7.49 -11.93
CA VAL A 325 -12.40 6.47 -12.31
C VAL A 325 -12.67 5.15 -11.60
N PHE A 326 -12.72 5.12 -10.26
CA PHE A 326 -13.06 3.95 -9.46
C PHE A 326 -14.40 4.15 -8.76
N ASP A 327 -15.32 3.17 -8.90
CA ASP A 327 -16.57 3.12 -8.13
C ASP A 327 -16.33 2.63 -6.70
N GLY A 328 -15.33 1.77 -6.51
CA GLY A 328 -14.89 1.26 -5.22
C GLY A 328 -13.38 1.20 -5.10
N VAL A 329 -12.85 1.37 -3.89
CA VAL A 329 -11.41 1.18 -3.61
C VAL A 329 -11.19 0.37 -2.34
N MET A 330 -10.11 -0.43 -2.34
CA MET A 330 -9.70 -1.28 -1.23
C MET A 330 -8.24 -0.99 -0.84
N PRO A 331 -7.96 0.04 -0.01
CA PRO A 331 -6.64 0.22 0.59
C PRO A 331 -6.43 -0.85 1.68
N HIS A 332 -5.53 -1.80 1.45
CA HIS A 332 -5.17 -2.86 2.39
C HIS A 332 -3.81 -2.61 3.02
N ILE A 333 -3.70 -2.76 4.35
CA ILE A 333 -2.48 -2.58 5.15
C ILE A 333 -1.70 -1.29 4.82
N SER A 334 -2.40 -0.18 4.77
CA SER A 334 -1.85 1.13 4.44
C SER A 334 -1.70 2.07 5.64
N GLY A 335 -2.31 1.72 6.77
CA GLY A 335 -2.40 2.60 7.93
C GLY A 335 -3.05 3.94 7.60
N GLY A 336 -2.66 5.01 8.30
CA GLY A 336 -3.10 6.38 8.05
C GLY A 336 -2.17 7.19 7.13
N LYS A 337 -1.33 6.53 6.34
CA LYS A 337 -0.29 7.19 5.54
C LYS A 337 -0.68 7.42 4.09
N LYS A 338 0.09 8.30 3.45
CA LYS A 338 0.19 8.57 2.01
C LYS A 338 1.56 8.12 1.50
N THR A 339 1.92 8.47 0.25
CA THR A 339 3.21 8.13 -0.35
C THR A 339 4.12 9.36 -0.47
N PHE A 340 5.43 9.14 -0.52
CA PHE A 340 6.38 10.18 -0.89
C PHE A 340 6.56 10.19 -2.42
N THR A 341 5.51 10.58 -3.16
CA THR A 341 5.46 10.49 -4.63
C THR A 341 5.30 11.85 -5.29
N ASN A 342 4.36 12.69 -4.86
CA ASN A 342 4.09 13.98 -5.49
C ASN A 342 4.93 15.10 -4.89
N TYR A 343 6.25 14.97 -4.99
CA TYR A 343 7.24 15.92 -4.48
C TYR A 343 8.43 16.00 -5.43
N ARG A 344 9.18 17.12 -5.39
CA ARG A 344 10.49 17.21 -6.03
C ARG A 344 11.47 16.25 -5.33
N PHE A 345 12.28 15.53 -6.07
CA PHE A 345 13.16 14.46 -5.57
C PHE A 345 12.43 13.42 -4.72
N SER A 346 11.20 13.10 -5.11
CA SER A 346 10.36 12.12 -4.42
C SER A 346 10.93 10.69 -4.48
N GLN A 347 10.66 9.92 -3.43
CA GLN A 347 11.14 8.54 -3.29
C GLN A 347 9.95 7.62 -2.92
N PRO A 348 9.15 7.21 -3.90
CA PRO A 348 7.92 6.44 -3.66
C PRO A 348 8.13 5.15 -2.87
N GLY A 349 9.33 4.56 -2.95
CA GLY A 349 9.72 3.37 -2.20
C GLY A 349 9.87 3.59 -0.69
N ARG A 350 10.06 4.83 -0.23
CA ARG A 350 10.23 5.14 1.21
C ARG A 350 8.89 5.16 1.93
N SER A 351 8.90 4.69 3.16
CA SER A 351 7.72 4.71 4.04
C SER A 351 8.15 4.81 5.49
N PRO A 352 7.90 5.94 6.14
CA PRO A 352 8.29 6.13 7.54
C PRO A 352 7.67 5.07 8.45
N TYR A 353 8.50 4.26 9.11
CA TYR A 353 8.11 3.32 10.16
C TYR A 353 9.21 3.24 11.22
N GLU A 354 8.95 2.53 12.29
CA GLU A 354 9.92 2.41 13.38
C GLU A 354 11.23 1.79 12.86
N HIS A 355 12.35 2.26 13.36
CA HIS A 355 13.73 1.93 12.98
C HIS A 355 14.14 2.37 11.56
N ALA A 356 13.24 2.66 10.63
CA ALA A 356 13.60 3.01 9.26
C ALA A 356 12.70 4.11 8.67
N ASP A 357 13.28 4.91 7.78
CA ASP A 357 12.59 5.88 6.95
C ASP A 357 11.76 6.94 7.72
N MET A 358 11.99 7.13 9.03
CA MET A 358 11.16 7.97 9.91
C MET A 358 11.01 9.41 9.43
N LEU A 359 12.00 9.94 8.73
CA LEU A 359 12.07 11.35 8.30
C LEU A 359 11.86 11.49 6.78
N TYR A 360 10.92 10.73 6.21
CA TYR A 360 10.48 10.93 4.84
C TYR A 360 9.03 11.42 4.80
N PRO A 361 8.64 12.22 3.78
CA PRO A 361 7.25 12.61 3.57
C PRO A 361 6.30 11.43 3.37
N GLY A 362 4.99 11.65 3.55
CA GLY A 362 3.93 10.65 3.39
C GLY A 362 3.22 10.29 4.69
N SER A 363 3.65 10.86 5.82
CA SER A 363 3.00 10.65 7.13
C SER A 363 2.47 11.93 7.76
N GLU A 364 2.15 12.92 6.93
CA GLU A 364 1.60 14.20 7.34
C GLU A 364 0.08 14.18 7.30
N PHE A 365 -0.52 15.10 8.09
CA PHE A 365 -1.95 15.38 8.02
C PHE A 365 -2.40 15.71 6.57
N PRO A 366 -3.62 15.30 6.11
CA PRO A 366 -4.68 14.62 6.87
C PRO A 366 -4.48 13.09 6.92
N PHE A 367 -5.02 12.47 7.99
CA PHE A 367 -4.99 11.02 8.21
C PHE A 367 -6.38 10.38 8.08
N THR A 368 -7.44 11.16 8.31
CA THR A 368 -8.83 10.74 8.32
C THR A 368 -9.50 10.91 6.96
N TYR A 369 -10.49 10.07 6.67
CA TYR A 369 -11.34 10.24 5.50
C TYR A 369 -12.22 11.48 5.62
N THR A 370 -12.78 11.72 6.81
CA THR A 370 -13.54 12.93 7.16
C THR A 370 -12.61 14.13 7.30
N THR A 371 -13.09 15.31 6.92
CA THR A 371 -12.40 16.58 7.14
C THR A 371 -12.31 16.89 8.64
N THR A 372 -11.09 17.09 9.14
CA THR A 372 -10.77 17.41 10.54
C THR A 372 -9.79 18.57 10.62
N THR A 373 -9.61 19.14 11.82
CA THR A 373 -8.59 20.18 12.05
C THR A 373 -7.43 19.60 12.84
N ASP A 374 -6.23 19.73 12.30
CA ASP A 374 -4.99 19.34 12.97
C ASP A 374 -4.70 20.27 14.16
N VAL A 375 -4.60 19.72 15.35
CA VAL A 375 -4.38 20.49 16.60
C VAL A 375 -2.98 21.10 16.70
N LEU A 376 -2.01 20.63 15.92
CA LEU A 376 -0.64 21.14 15.96
C LEU A 376 -0.42 22.29 14.98
N THR A 377 -1.05 22.24 13.81
CA THR A 377 -0.86 23.23 12.73
C THR A 377 -2.07 24.14 12.52
N GLY A 378 -3.26 23.79 13.03
CA GLY A 378 -4.51 24.47 12.75
C GLY A 378 -5.07 24.24 11.34
N ARG A 379 -4.41 23.43 10.51
CA ARG A 379 -4.86 23.11 9.15
C ARG A 379 -6.12 22.25 9.19
N THR A 380 -7.11 22.57 8.34
CA THR A 380 -8.36 21.79 8.20
C THR A 380 -8.37 21.10 6.84
N ASP A 381 -8.42 19.75 6.86
CA ASP A 381 -8.36 18.94 5.63
C ASP A 381 -8.86 17.51 5.89
N GLY A 382 -9.05 16.70 4.81
CA GLY A 382 -9.47 15.31 4.86
C GLY A 382 -9.16 14.57 3.56
N ILE A 383 -9.01 13.25 3.62
CA ILE A 383 -8.67 12.42 2.44
C ILE A 383 -9.76 12.54 1.35
N LEU A 384 -11.04 12.65 1.73
CA LEU A 384 -12.14 12.70 0.76
C LEU A 384 -12.57 14.12 0.37
N LYS A 385 -11.99 15.16 0.95
CA LYS A 385 -12.42 16.54 0.72
C LYS A 385 -12.56 16.89 -0.76
N ARG A 386 -11.56 16.59 -1.59
CA ARG A 386 -11.60 16.90 -3.03
C ARG A 386 -12.65 16.08 -3.78
N CYS A 387 -12.77 14.78 -3.50
CA CYS A 387 -13.77 13.97 -4.17
C CYS A 387 -15.19 14.34 -3.74
N GLU A 388 -15.42 14.84 -2.52
CA GLU A 388 -16.70 15.39 -2.06
C GLU A 388 -17.07 16.64 -2.85
N GLU A 389 -16.11 17.56 -3.01
CA GLU A 389 -16.26 18.76 -3.83
C GLU A 389 -16.57 18.43 -5.30
N GLN A 390 -15.90 17.42 -5.86
CA GLN A 390 -16.07 16.94 -7.24
C GLN A 390 -17.22 15.94 -7.42
N LYS A 391 -17.86 15.47 -6.33
CA LYS A 391 -18.95 14.48 -6.32
C LYS A 391 -18.59 13.13 -6.97
N ASN A 392 -17.34 12.72 -6.83
CA ASN A 392 -16.81 11.46 -7.37
C ASN A 392 -16.14 10.56 -6.33
N CYS A 393 -16.57 10.66 -5.05
CA CYS A 393 -16.08 9.78 -3.99
C CYS A 393 -16.49 8.32 -4.22
N PRO A 394 -15.56 7.39 -4.21
CA PRO A 394 -15.87 5.97 -4.33
C PRO A 394 -16.44 5.39 -3.04
N LYS A 395 -16.94 4.14 -3.08
CA LYS A 395 -17.11 3.31 -1.90
C LYS A 395 -15.75 2.77 -1.44
N ILE A 396 -15.48 2.75 -0.14
CA ILE A 396 -14.17 2.41 0.40
C ILE A 396 -14.29 1.29 1.42
N LEU A 397 -13.56 0.18 1.19
CA LEU A 397 -13.33 -0.85 2.21
C LEU A 397 -11.85 -0.85 2.59
N LYS A 398 -11.52 -0.14 3.67
CA LYS A 398 -10.18 -0.13 4.23
C LYS A 398 -9.98 -1.31 5.16
N SER A 399 -8.84 -1.99 5.05
CA SER A 399 -8.44 -3.03 6.00
C SER A 399 -6.98 -2.88 6.40
N ASP A 400 -6.71 -3.01 7.71
CA ASP A 400 -5.36 -2.99 8.27
C ASP A 400 -5.11 -4.22 9.14
N SER A 401 -3.86 -4.64 9.27
CA SER A 401 -3.41 -5.63 10.24
C SER A 401 -2.87 -4.98 11.51
N GLU A 402 -2.39 -5.77 12.48
CA GLU A 402 -1.98 -5.22 13.78
C GLU A 402 -0.73 -4.33 13.65
N ILE A 403 0.23 -4.69 12.82
CA ILE A 403 1.48 -3.91 12.68
C ILE A 403 1.23 -2.48 12.21
N GLU A 404 0.14 -2.21 11.48
CA GLU A 404 -0.20 -0.86 11.03
C GLU A 404 -0.48 0.10 12.19
N PHE A 405 -0.94 -0.41 13.33
CA PHE A 405 -1.11 0.40 14.54
C PHE A 405 0.24 0.72 15.19
N TYR A 406 1.21 -0.17 15.10
CA TYR A 406 2.55 0.00 15.66
C TYR A 406 3.48 0.83 14.78
N GLN A 407 3.34 0.76 13.44
CA GLN A 407 4.28 1.39 12.51
C GLN A 407 3.66 2.33 11.47
N GLN A 408 2.36 2.16 11.12
CA GLN A 408 1.77 2.83 9.97
C GLN A 408 0.68 3.85 10.33
N ARG A 409 0.57 4.24 11.61
CA ARG A 409 -0.37 5.25 12.11
C ARG A 409 -1.85 4.91 11.87
N ALA A 410 -2.21 3.61 11.89
CA ALA A 410 -3.58 3.17 11.59
C ALA A 410 -4.62 3.75 12.57
N ALA A 411 -4.25 4.00 13.83
CA ALA A 411 -5.13 4.63 14.81
C ALA A 411 -5.65 6.00 14.34
N LEU A 412 -4.82 6.80 13.64
CA LEU A 412 -5.18 8.13 13.15
C LEU A 412 -6.24 8.13 12.03
N VAL A 413 -6.61 6.97 11.49
CA VAL A 413 -7.73 6.84 10.54
C VAL A 413 -9.08 7.05 11.25
N SER A 414 -9.17 6.63 12.52
CA SER A 414 -10.38 6.69 13.34
C SER A 414 -10.29 7.62 14.54
N THR A 415 -9.14 8.28 14.73
CA THR A 415 -8.93 9.32 15.73
C THR A 415 -8.48 10.62 15.09
N GLY A 416 -8.90 11.74 15.68
CA GLY A 416 -8.33 13.05 15.35
C GLY A 416 -6.88 13.16 15.86
N THR A 417 -6.19 14.21 15.43
CA THR A 417 -4.84 14.54 15.92
C THR A 417 -4.84 14.98 17.39
N ASP A 418 -6.02 15.19 17.99
CA ASP A 418 -6.26 15.39 19.44
C ASP A 418 -6.49 14.07 20.20
N GLY A 419 -6.49 12.92 19.52
CA GLY A 419 -6.74 11.60 20.10
C GLY A 419 -8.20 11.25 20.32
N LYS A 420 -9.14 12.09 19.92
CA LYS A 420 -10.57 11.80 20.06
C LYS A 420 -11.10 10.99 18.87
N PRO A 421 -12.16 10.19 19.08
CA PRO A 421 -12.82 9.47 17.99
C PRO A 421 -13.29 10.41 16.88
N VAL A 422 -13.13 9.99 15.62
CA VAL A 422 -13.62 10.68 14.43
C VAL A 422 -14.65 9.81 13.74
N GLU A 423 -15.73 10.41 13.26
CA GLU A 423 -16.76 9.72 12.51
C GLU A 423 -16.22 9.19 11.19
N ILE A 424 -16.51 7.94 10.87
CA ILE A 424 -16.19 7.31 9.60
C ILE A 424 -17.34 7.59 8.63
N PRO A 425 -17.10 8.18 7.44
CA PRO A 425 -18.16 8.51 6.48
C PRO A 425 -18.96 7.30 6.00
N ASP A 426 -20.23 7.50 5.62
CA ASP A 426 -21.13 6.43 5.19
C ASP A 426 -20.65 5.62 3.98
N ASN A 427 -19.83 6.22 3.12
CA ASN A 427 -19.21 5.56 1.97
C ASN A 427 -17.90 4.83 2.32
N VAL A 428 -17.52 4.75 3.62
CA VAL A 428 -16.31 4.10 4.10
C VAL A 428 -16.65 3.00 5.11
N ARG A 429 -15.96 1.86 5.04
CA ARG A 429 -15.93 0.84 6.09
C ARG A 429 -14.48 0.53 6.43
N VAL A 430 -14.22 0.33 7.72
CA VAL A 430 -12.88 0.05 8.25
C VAL A 430 -12.88 -1.29 8.95
N TYR A 431 -11.90 -2.14 8.60
CA TYR A 431 -11.73 -3.46 9.20
C TYR A 431 -10.31 -3.62 9.74
N PHE A 432 -10.21 -4.10 10.94
CA PHE A 432 -8.95 -4.52 11.55
C PHE A 432 -8.87 -6.04 11.53
N LEU A 433 -7.93 -6.59 10.79
CA LEU A 433 -7.63 -8.02 10.78
C LEU A 433 -6.66 -8.31 11.92
N SER A 434 -7.21 -8.82 13.03
CA SER A 434 -6.52 -8.91 14.32
C SER A 434 -5.31 -9.82 14.26
N ASN A 435 -4.23 -9.43 14.95
CA ASN A 435 -3.02 -10.21 15.15
C ASN A 435 -2.30 -10.68 13.88
N LEU A 436 -2.56 -10.04 12.73
CA LEU A 436 -1.84 -10.32 11.50
C LEU A 436 -0.60 -9.42 11.36
N GLN A 437 0.44 -9.97 10.75
CA GLN A 437 1.60 -9.20 10.27
C GLN A 437 1.27 -8.47 8.96
N HIS A 438 2.20 -7.63 8.48
CA HIS A 438 2.01 -6.83 7.29
C HIS A 438 1.69 -7.67 6.04
N TYR A 439 2.54 -8.62 5.69
CA TYR A 439 2.32 -9.53 4.55
C TYR A 439 1.76 -10.88 5.01
N ALA A 440 0.48 -10.91 5.34
CA ALA A 440 -0.24 -12.12 5.76
C ALA A 440 -0.81 -12.85 4.53
N LEU A 441 0.08 -13.47 3.74
CA LEU A 441 -0.25 -14.18 2.50
C LEU A 441 -0.44 -15.69 2.74
N ALA A 442 -1.10 -16.37 1.79
CA ALA A 442 -1.23 -17.82 1.79
C ALA A 442 0.15 -18.50 1.78
N HIS A 443 0.19 -19.74 2.26
CA HIS A 443 1.40 -20.57 2.32
C HIS A 443 2.55 -20.02 3.19
N ALA A 444 2.32 -18.91 3.93
CA ALA A 444 3.29 -18.44 4.92
C ALA A 444 3.52 -19.52 5.99
N LYS A 445 4.79 -19.71 6.37
CA LYS A 445 5.19 -20.63 7.43
C LYS A 445 5.83 -19.86 8.55
N SER A 446 5.63 -20.31 9.79
CA SER A 446 6.39 -19.77 10.91
C SER A 446 7.86 -20.17 10.75
N ALA A 447 8.73 -19.19 10.58
CA ALA A 447 10.16 -19.38 10.36
C ALA A 447 10.97 -18.25 11.00
N MET A 448 12.21 -18.52 11.35
CA MET A 448 13.14 -17.51 11.84
C MET A 448 13.56 -16.60 10.68
N VAL A 449 13.31 -15.31 10.83
CA VAL A 449 13.85 -14.26 9.96
C VAL A 449 15.21 -13.84 10.51
N LYS A 450 16.21 -13.60 9.63
CA LYS A 450 17.61 -13.40 10.04
C LYS A 450 17.76 -12.35 11.14
N GLN A 451 17.15 -11.19 10.99
CA GLN A 451 17.28 -10.07 11.93
C GLN A 451 16.27 -10.10 13.08
N CYS A 452 15.19 -10.92 13.00
CA CYS A 452 14.14 -10.98 14.01
C CYS A 452 14.48 -11.94 15.15
N LYS A 453 13.93 -11.68 16.33
CA LYS A 453 14.15 -12.47 17.54
C LYS A 453 13.26 -13.71 17.62
N TYR A 454 12.03 -13.62 17.09
CA TYR A 454 11.03 -14.69 17.19
C TYR A 454 10.61 -15.20 15.81
N PRO A 455 10.09 -16.44 15.73
CA PRO A 455 9.54 -16.98 14.49
C PRO A 455 8.41 -16.11 13.94
N SER A 456 8.33 -15.99 12.62
CA SER A 456 7.33 -15.18 11.94
C SER A 456 5.91 -15.72 12.12
N ASN A 457 4.93 -14.83 12.01
CA ASN A 457 3.51 -15.12 12.09
C ASN A 457 2.99 -15.74 10.76
N PRO A 458 2.43 -16.95 10.74
CA PRO A 458 2.00 -17.64 9.51
C PRO A 458 0.55 -17.39 9.12
N LEU A 459 -0.18 -16.51 9.79
CA LEU A 459 -1.61 -16.28 9.52
C LEU A 459 -1.82 -15.68 8.12
N ASN A 460 -2.95 -16.01 7.48
CA ASN A 460 -3.31 -15.62 6.13
C ASN A 460 -4.54 -14.70 6.11
N ALA A 461 -4.41 -13.50 5.53
CA ALA A 461 -5.48 -12.52 5.36
C ALA A 461 -6.42 -12.82 4.17
N GLY A 462 -5.96 -13.61 3.19
CA GLY A 462 -6.65 -13.83 1.92
C GLY A 462 -8.14 -14.15 2.04
N PRO A 463 -8.56 -15.13 2.88
CA PRO A 463 -9.97 -15.45 3.06
C PRO A 463 -10.87 -14.28 3.46
N SER A 464 -10.42 -13.45 4.41
CA SER A 464 -11.18 -12.26 4.84
C SER A 464 -11.18 -11.17 3.75
N VAL A 465 -10.07 -10.96 3.06
CA VAL A 465 -9.96 -9.94 2.00
C VAL A 465 -10.80 -10.31 0.78
N ARG A 466 -10.92 -11.61 0.45
CA ARG A 466 -11.88 -12.11 -0.57
C ARG A 466 -13.33 -11.80 -0.21
N ALA A 467 -13.71 -12.01 1.04
CA ALA A 467 -15.06 -11.68 1.51
C ALA A 467 -15.34 -10.18 1.42
N LEU A 468 -14.36 -9.34 1.77
CA LEU A 468 -14.47 -7.88 1.64
C LEU A 468 -14.57 -7.44 0.17
N LEU A 469 -13.84 -8.07 -0.77
CA LEU A 469 -13.97 -7.76 -2.20
C LEU A 469 -15.39 -8.07 -2.71
N VAL A 470 -15.94 -9.23 -2.34
CA VAL A 470 -17.33 -9.59 -2.70
C VAL A 470 -18.33 -8.59 -2.11
N ALA A 471 -18.10 -8.15 -0.86
CA ALA A 471 -18.94 -7.14 -0.22
C ALA A 471 -18.86 -5.77 -0.90
N LEU A 472 -17.66 -5.34 -1.34
CA LEU A 472 -17.48 -4.10 -2.09
C LEU A 472 -18.15 -4.17 -3.47
N ASP A 473 -17.97 -5.28 -4.18
CA ASP A 473 -18.61 -5.47 -5.50
C ASP A 473 -20.14 -5.37 -5.39
N ALA A 474 -20.75 -6.04 -4.41
CA ALA A 474 -22.18 -5.92 -4.14
C ALA A 474 -22.58 -4.48 -3.78
N TRP A 475 -21.73 -3.76 -3.02
CA TRP A 475 -22.03 -2.39 -2.62
C TRP A 475 -22.06 -1.41 -3.80
N ILE A 476 -21.08 -1.52 -4.72
CA ILE A 476 -20.99 -0.63 -5.89
C ILE A 476 -21.96 -1.02 -7.02
N THR A 477 -22.48 -2.27 -7.00
CA THR A 477 -23.32 -2.81 -8.09
C THR A 477 -24.80 -2.63 -7.81
N ASP A 478 -25.26 -3.06 -6.67
CA ASP A 478 -26.68 -3.11 -6.29
C ASP A 478 -26.99 -2.35 -4.99
N GLY A 479 -25.98 -1.68 -4.39
CA GLY A 479 -26.14 -0.91 -3.17
C GLY A 479 -26.20 -1.75 -1.89
N THR A 480 -25.96 -3.06 -1.96
CA THR A 480 -25.95 -3.94 -0.77
C THR A 480 -24.82 -3.57 0.17
N ALA A 481 -25.16 -2.96 1.32
CA ALA A 481 -24.17 -2.48 2.27
C ALA A 481 -23.26 -3.63 2.78
N PRO A 482 -21.94 -3.40 2.89
CA PRO A 482 -21.03 -4.38 3.48
C PRO A 482 -21.31 -4.58 4.98
N PRO A 483 -20.72 -5.59 5.63
CA PRO A 483 -20.76 -5.70 7.08
C PRO A 483 -20.40 -4.40 7.79
N PRO A 484 -20.93 -4.12 8.97
CA PRO A 484 -20.48 -2.97 9.77
C PRO A 484 -18.97 -2.98 9.99
N SER A 485 -18.35 -1.80 10.09
CA SER A 485 -16.92 -1.66 10.42
C SER A 485 -16.57 -2.42 11.70
N ARG A 486 -15.40 -3.09 11.70
CA ARG A 486 -14.85 -3.79 12.88
C ARG A 486 -13.41 -3.37 13.08
N TYR A 487 -13.18 -2.44 13.97
CA TYR A 487 -11.86 -1.89 14.28
C TYR A 487 -11.80 -1.46 15.75
N PRO A 488 -10.60 -1.37 16.36
CA PRO A 488 -10.46 -0.91 17.73
C PRO A 488 -10.78 0.59 17.82
N SER A 489 -11.44 0.99 18.91
CA SER A 489 -11.92 2.36 19.13
C SER A 489 -11.56 2.86 20.52
N VAL A 490 -11.21 4.15 20.64
CA VAL A 490 -11.04 4.83 21.93
C VAL A 490 -12.37 4.91 22.69
N ALA A 491 -13.49 5.02 21.95
CA ALA A 491 -14.81 5.17 22.56
C ALA A 491 -15.27 3.93 23.33
N ASP A 492 -14.90 2.72 22.89
CA ASP A 492 -15.24 1.46 23.55
C ASP A 492 -14.09 0.89 24.40
N GLY A 493 -12.95 1.61 24.49
CA GLY A 493 -11.79 1.22 25.26
C GLY A 493 -10.97 0.07 24.69
N THR A 494 -11.15 -0.27 23.40
CA THR A 494 -10.38 -1.30 22.71
C THR A 494 -9.17 -0.75 21.95
N LEU A 495 -9.06 0.58 21.79
CA LEU A 495 -7.89 1.31 21.32
C LEU A 495 -7.35 2.13 22.50
N VAL A 496 -6.12 1.83 22.94
CA VAL A 496 -5.53 2.33 24.19
C VAL A 496 -4.14 2.92 23.98
N ALA A 497 -3.62 3.65 24.97
CA ALA A 497 -2.23 4.08 24.96
C ALA A 497 -1.28 2.88 24.90
N PRO A 498 -0.06 3.02 24.30
CA PRO A 498 0.84 1.89 24.04
C PRO A 498 1.62 1.40 25.27
N ASP A 499 1.26 1.83 26.46
CA ASP A 499 1.88 1.35 27.69
C ASP A 499 1.45 -0.10 28.00
N ALA A 500 2.37 -0.95 28.40
CA ALA A 500 2.11 -2.37 28.68
C ALA A 500 0.90 -2.62 29.59
N LYS A 501 0.70 -1.78 30.60
CA LYS A 501 -0.43 -1.84 31.55
C LYS A 501 -1.79 -1.59 30.89
N ASP A 502 -1.84 -0.71 29.89
CA ASP A 502 -3.08 -0.30 29.22
C ASP A 502 -3.44 -1.27 28.09
N VAL A 503 -2.42 -1.77 27.39
CA VAL A 503 -2.58 -2.79 26.33
C VAL A 503 -3.06 -4.13 26.89
N GLY A 504 -2.63 -4.49 28.12
CA GLY A 504 -3.02 -5.76 28.76
C GLY A 504 -2.32 -6.98 28.17
N PHE A 505 -1.20 -6.79 27.48
CA PHE A 505 -0.42 -7.90 26.92
C PHE A 505 0.10 -8.83 28.02
N PRO A 506 0.05 -10.18 27.86
CA PRO A 506 0.45 -11.12 28.89
C PRO A 506 1.91 -10.94 29.28
N ALA A 507 2.19 -10.90 30.59
CA ALA A 507 3.54 -10.76 31.16
C ALA A 507 4.30 -12.08 31.05
N ASN A 508 4.68 -12.47 29.81
CA ASN A 508 5.47 -13.67 29.53
C ASN A 508 6.96 -13.32 29.53
N PRO A 509 7.79 -13.90 30.43
CA PRO A 509 9.21 -13.58 30.48
C PRO A 509 9.99 -13.88 29.20
N ALA A 510 9.54 -14.88 28.41
CA ALA A 510 10.16 -15.25 27.14
C ALA A 510 9.76 -14.33 25.98
N PHE A 511 8.68 -13.57 26.12
CA PHE A 511 8.16 -12.69 25.09
C PHE A 511 7.59 -11.40 25.72
N PRO A 512 8.45 -10.45 26.11
CA PRO A 512 8.00 -9.17 26.67
C PRO A 512 7.33 -8.31 25.61
N TYR A 513 6.36 -7.53 26.04
CA TYR A 513 5.76 -6.48 25.20
C TYR A 513 6.80 -5.41 24.86
N THR A 514 6.68 -4.83 23.64
CA THR A 514 7.53 -3.72 23.23
C THR A 514 6.76 -2.40 23.23
N GLU A 515 7.37 -1.37 23.81
CA GLU A 515 6.89 0.03 23.75
C GLU A 515 7.63 0.85 22.67
N ARG A 516 8.50 0.20 21.89
CA ARG A 516 9.17 0.82 20.74
C ARG A 516 8.24 0.78 19.55
N LEU A 517 7.85 1.96 19.07
CA LEU A 517 6.80 2.17 18.08
C LEU A 517 7.16 3.37 17.21
N ALA A 518 6.76 3.36 15.96
CA ALA A 518 6.83 4.52 15.09
C ALA A 518 5.86 5.61 15.56
N ARG A 519 6.32 6.48 16.46
CA ARG A 519 5.50 7.58 17.01
C ARG A 519 5.17 8.60 15.92
N PRO A 520 3.88 8.83 15.61
CA PRO A 520 3.49 9.85 14.65
C PRO A 520 3.90 11.23 15.18
N THR A 521 4.60 11.99 14.35
CA THR A 521 5.17 13.27 14.75
C THR A 521 4.99 14.28 13.61
N LEU A 522 4.67 15.53 13.96
CA LEU A 522 4.77 16.64 13.02
C LEU A 522 6.26 16.85 12.70
N ILE A 523 6.60 16.85 11.42
CA ILE A 523 7.96 16.95 10.94
C ILE A 523 8.10 18.23 10.08
N ASP A 524 9.17 18.97 10.29
CA ASP A 524 9.57 20.07 9.42
C ASP A 524 10.52 19.55 8.34
N PHE A 525 10.04 19.51 7.10
CA PHE A 525 10.80 19.10 5.93
C PHE A 525 11.52 20.26 5.24
N SER A 526 11.44 21.49 5.75
CA SER A 526 12.21 22.62 5.23
C SER A 526 13.69 22.56 5.64
N GLU A 527 14.01 21.75 6.65
CA GLU A 527 15.37 21.49 7.11
C GLU A 527 15.92 20.16 6.60
N MET A 528 17.24 20.00 6.58
CA MET A 528 17.91 18.77 6.16
C MET A 528 19.06 18.42 7.12
N PRO A 529 18.99 17.34 7.90
CA PRO A 529 17.88 16.38 7.95
C PRO A 529 16.60 16.99 8.53
N PRO A 530 15.40 16.48 8.16
CA PRO A 530 14.13 16.98 8.66
C PRO A 530 14.04 16.93 10.18
N ALA A 531 13.38 17.93 10.79
CA ALA A 531 13.27 18.09 12.23
C ALA A 531 11.95 17.58 12.78
N LYS A 532 11.99 16.79 13.86
CA LYS A 532 10.82 16.40 14.63
C LYS A 532 10.36 17.56 15.50
N ILE A 533 9.13 18.05 15.31
CA ILE A 533 8.58 19.21 16.02
C ILE A 533 7.79 18.78 17.25
N LYS A 534 6.71 18.01 17.08
CA LYS A 534 5.83 17.61 18.16
C LYS A 534 5.10 16.30 17.84
N PRO A 535 5.02 15.34 18.80
CA PRO A 535 4.31 14.09 18.57
C PRO A 535 2.79 14.29 18.60
N TYR A 536 2.10 13.48 17.78
CA TYR A 536 0.67 13.23 17.90
C TYR A 536 0.39 12.12 18.92
N PRO A 537 -0.82 12.03 19.48
CA PRO A 537 -1.24 10.87 20.28
C PRO A 537 -1.07 9.57 19.50
N ILE A 538 -0.62 8.52 20.18
CA ILE A 538 -0.49 7.18 19.62
C ILE A 538 -1.35 6.20 20.41
N PHE A 539 -2.04 5.32 19.68
CA PHE A 539 -2.87 4.26 20.26
C PHE A 539 -2.62 2.94 19.55
N VAL A 540 -2.78 1.85 20.30
CA VAL A 540 -2.65 0.48 19.81
C VAL A 540 -3.85 -0.36 20.26
N PRO A 541 -4.14 -1.50 19.60
CA PRO A 541 -5.21 -2.39 20.03
C PRO A 541 -4.95 -2.97 21.42
N LYS A 542 -5.99 -2.97 22.27
CA LYS A 542 -5.98 -3.67 23.56
C LYS A 542 -6.06 -5.17 23.35
N THR A 543 -5.35 -5.94 24.18
CA THR A 543 -5.28 -7.40 24.08
C THR A 543 -5.94 -8.11 25.28
N ASP A 544 -6.28 -9.39 25.08
CA ASP A 544 -6.71 -10.31 26.13
C ASP A 544 -5.49 -11.01 26.80
N ALA A 545 -5.79 -11.94 27.73
CA ALA A 545 -4.77 -12.68 28.47
C ALA A 545 -3.88 -13.60 27.61
N ASP A 546 -4.23 -13.82 26.35
CA ASP A 546 -3.45 -14.59 25.38
C ASP A 546 -2.62 -13.69 24.45
N GLY A 547 -2.74 -12.37 24.57
CA GLY A 547 -2.14 -11.40 23.66
C GLY A 547 -2.92 -11.24 22.35
N ARG A 548 -4.16 -11.73 22.28
CA ARG A 548 -5.04 -11.51 21.12
C ARG A 548 -5.73 -10.14 21.28
N ALA A 549 -5.76 -9.36 20.21
CA ALA A 549 -6.50 -8.10 20.18
C ALA A 549 -8.00 -8.35 20.46
N ILE A 550 -8.63 -7.52 21.32
CA ILE A 550 -10.03 -7.70 21.72
C ILE A 550 -10.99 -7.35 20.58
N ALA A 551 -10.65 -6.32 19.78
CA ALA A 551 -11.46 -5.84 18.68
C ALA A 551 -10.99 -6.39 17.32
N GLY A 552 -11.84 -6.22 16.32
CA GLY A 552 -11.52 -6.51 14.92
C GLY A 552 -12.17 -7.77 14.38
N VAL A 553 -11.61 -8.27 13.29
CA VAL A 553 -11.99 -9.52 12.65
C VAL A 553 -10.98 -10.59 13.07
N HIS A 554 -11.41 -11.56 13.84
CA HIS A 554 -10.57 -12.67 14.29
C HIS A 554 -10.70 -13.84 13.31
N LEU A 555 -9.57 -14.29 12.75
CA LEU A 555 -9.56 -15.52 11.98
C LEU A 555 -10.00 -16.72 12.86
N PRO A 556 -10.61 -17.78 12.29
CA PRO A 556 -11.06 -18.94 13.05
C PRO A 556 -9.97 -19.58 13.92
N THR A 557 -8.73 -19.57 13.45
CA THR A 557 -7.56 -20.07 14.21
C THR A 557 -7.15 -19.18 15.39
N LEU A 558 -7.54 -17.90 15.39
CA LEU A 558 -7.35 -17.00 16.54
C LEU A 558 -8.43 -17.18 17.62
N GLU A 559 -9.60 -17.70 17.27
CA GLU A 559 -10.63 -18.06 18.24
C GLU A 559 -10.35 -19.40 18.95
N ALA A 560 -9.50 -20.23 18.34
CA ALA A 560 -9.01 -21.49 18.92
C ALA A 560 -7.48 -21.56 18.79
N PRO A 561 -6.73 -20.69 19.54
CA PRO A 561 -5.30 -20.49 19.33
C PRO A 561 -4.44 -21.62 19.90
N ILE A 562 -3.29 -21.84 19.27
CA ILE A 562 -2.20 -22.69 19.77
C ILE A 562 -0.95 -21.88 20.15
N ALA A 563 -1.00 -20.58 19.93
CA ALA A 563 0.10 -19.65 20.16
C ALA A 563 -0.48 -18.25 20.37
N THR A 564 0.27 -17.37 21.00
CA THR A 564 0.11 -15.94 20.79
C THR A 564 0.66 -15.59 19.41
N HIS A 565 -0.15 -14.95 18.59
CA HIS A 565 0.29 -14.32 17.35
C HIS A 565 0.30 -12.81 17.56
N THR A 566 1.34 -12.14 17.08
CA THR A 566 1.39 -10.69 17.04
C THR A 566 1.64 -10.21 15.63
N GLY A 567 1.16 -9.03 15.28
CA GLY A 567 1.52 -8.38 14.02
C GLY A 567 2.95 -7.86 14.01
N TRP A 568 3.58 -7.75 15.17
CA TRP A 568 4.92 -7.18 15.36
C TRP A 568 5.92 -8.22 15.85
N ASN A 569 7.21 -7.93 15.62
CA ASN A 569 8.36 -8.70 16.09
C ASN A 569 9.47 -7.71 16.47
N ILE A 570 10.47 -8.14 17.21
CA ILE A 570 11.60 -7.30 17.61
C ILE A 570 12.89 -7.80 16.97
N ARG A 571 13.82 -6.89 16.74
CA ARG A 571 15.16 -7.16 16.22
C ARG A 571 16.00 -7.81 17.32
N LYS A 572 16.85 -8.77 16.95
CA LYS A 572 17.75 -9.47 17.89
C LYS A 572 19.10 -8.78 17.99
N ALA A 573 19.91 -9.20 18.96
CA ALA A 573 21.29 -8.76 19.13
C ALA A 573 22.10 -8.85 17.83
N GLY A 574 22.87 -7.82 17.52
CA GLY A 574 23.63 -7.65 16.29
C GLY A 574 22.85 -7.00 15.13
N PHE A 575 21.61 -6.56 15.38
CA PHE A 575 20.73 -5.94 14.38
C PHE A 575 19.90 -4.79 14.98
N SER A 576 20.46 -3.95 15.84
CA SER A 576 19.77 -2.93 16.63
C SER A 576 18.71 -3.56 17.55
N GLU A 577 19.18 -4.29 18.54
CA GLU A 577 18.34 -5.12 19.42
C GLU A 577 17.22 -4.33 20.09
N GLY A 578 16.02 -4.90 20.04
CA GLY A 578 14.81 -4.37 20.67
C GLY A 578 14.01 -3.41 19.82
N GLU A 579 14.53 -2.94 18.68
CA GLU A 579 13.75 -2.18 17.69
C GLU A 579 12.72 -3.10 17.02
N LEU A 580 11.64 -2.55 16.42
CA LEU A 580 10.69 -3.38 15.66
C LEU A 580 11.35 -4.02 14.45
N CYS A 581 11.06 -5.31 14.22
CA CYS A 581 11.67 -6.07 13.13
C CYS A 581 10.86 -5.92 11.84
N ASP A 582 11.06 -4.80 11.16
CA ASP A 582 10.45 -4.47 9.87
C ASP A 582 8.92 -4.69 9.88
N ASN A 583 8.41 -5.46 8.92
CA ASN A 583 7.00 -5.79 8.75
C ASN A 583 6.65 -7.21 9.24
N ASN A 584 7.50 -7.81 10.08
CA ASN A 584 7.32 -9.17 10.55
C ASN A 584 6.51 -9.21 11.85
N GLY A 585 5.62 -10.19 11.95
CA GLY A 585 4.94 -10.56 13.19
C GLY A 585 5.65 -11.71 13.89
N SER A 586 5.07 -12.16 15.03
CA SER A 586 5.61 -13.27 15.83
C SER A 586 4.59 -14.36 16.05
N MET A 587 5.07 -15.59 16.23
CA MET A 587 4.30 -16.72 16.72
C MET A 587 4.99 -17.33 17.95
N ILE A 588 4.32 -17.25 19.11
CA ILE A 588 4.85 -17.74 20.39
C ILE A 588 3.95 -18.88 20.88
N PRO A 589 4.36 -20.15 20.72
CA PRO A 589 3.55 -21.31 21.10
C PRO A 589 3.13 -21.27 22.56
N PHE A 590 1.96 -21.84 22.86
CA PHE A 590 1.57 -22.16 24.24
C PHE A 590 2.31 -23.41 24.71
N ALA A 591 2.53 -23.50 26.02
CA ALA A 591 3.03 -24.72 26.64
C ALA A 591 2.09 -25.90 26.33
N ALA A 592 2.64 -27.11 26.17
CA ALA A 592 1.83 -28.30 25.93
C ALA A 592 1.01 -28.66 27.15
N THR A 593 1.60 -28.60 28.36
CA THR A 593 0.95 -28.99 29.62
C THR A 593 0.98 -27.86 30.66
N LYS A 594 0.13 -28.01 31.67
CA LYS A 594 0.10 -27.09 32.82
C LYS A 594 1.42 -27.07 33.58
N GLU A 595 2.08 -28.23 33.73
CA GLU A 595 3.37 -28.36 34.41
C GLU A 595 4.46 -27.57 33.69
N GLU A 596 4.52 -27.68 32.37
CA GLU A 596 5.46 -26.92 31.54
C GLU A 596 5.23 -25.40 31.67
N ARG A 597 3.98 -24.98 31.55
CA ARG A 597 3.57 -23.58 31.72
C ARG A 597 4.00 -23.00 33.06
N LEU A 598 3.74 -23.72 34.15
CA LEU A 598 4.12 -23.29 35.50
C LEU A 598 5.63 -23.23 35.69
N LYS A 599 6.38 -24.19 35.09
CA LYS A 599 7.85 -24.22 35.14
C LYS A 599 8.47 -23.01 34.42
N THR A 600 7.88 -22.56 33.32
CA THR A 600 8.38 -21.42 32.54
C THR A 600 7.85 -20.06 33.03
N GLY A 601 6.89 -20.06 33.96
CA GLY A 601 6.21 -18.84 34.40
C GLY A 601 5.30 -18.22 33.35
N ASP A 602 4.86 -19.00 32.35
CA ASP A 602 3.95 -18.50 31.31
C ASP A 602 2.54 -18.29 31.89
N PRO A 603 1.98 -17.08 31.87
CA PRO A 603 0.64 -16.81 32.42
C PRO A 603 -0.49 -17.38 31.56
N ARG A 604 -0.23 -17.69 30.29
CA ARG A 604 -1.23 -18.17 29.32
C ARG A 604 -1.56 -19.65 29.59
N LEU A 605 -2.82 -20.06 29.39
CA LEU A 605 -3.20 -21.46 29.55
C LEU A 605 -2.47 -22.36 28.55
N SER A 606 -2.08 -23.55 28.98
CA SER A 606 -1.49 -24.59 28.13
C SER A 606 -2.50 -25.19 27.16
N LEU A 607 -2.02 -25.91 26.13
CA LEU A 607 -2.89 -26.58 25.17
C LEU A 607 -3.80 -27.62 25.82
N ALA A 608 -3.28 -28.40 26.79
CA ALA A 608 -4.08 -29.38 27.53
C ALA A 608 -5.16 -28.75 28.42
N GLU A 609 -4.92 -27.54 28.97
CA GLU A 609 -5.93 -26.81 29.74
C GLU A 609 -7.03 -26.21 28.84
N ARG A 610 -6.69 -25.88 27.56
CA ARG A 610 -7.63 -25.28 26.59
C ARG A 610 -8.49 -26.29 25.87
N TYR A 611 -7.88 -27.40 25.51
CA TYR A 611 -8.46 -28.45 24.65
C TYR A 611 -8.31 -29.82 25.35
N PRO A 612 -9.11 -30.06 26.42
CA PRO A 612 -8.98 -31.27 27.23
C PRO A 612 -9.41 -32.55 26.46
N HIS A 613 -10.20 -32.41 25.39
CA HIS A 613 -10.63 -33.55 24.60
C HIS A 613 -10.17 -33.46 23.14
N PRO A 614 -9.83 -34.60 22.50
CA PRO A 614 -9.63 -34.66 21.07
C PRO A 614 -10.81 -34.06 20.29
N GLY A 615 -10.51 -33.14 19.35
CA GLY A 615 -11.51 -32.45 18.54
C GLY A 615 -12.05 -31.14 19.09
N ASP A 616 -11.80 -30.79 20.37
CA ASP A 616 -12.28 -29.52 20.96
C ASP A 616 -11.84 -28.30 20.13
N ARG A 617 -10.58 -28.29 19.71
CA ARG A 617 -10.02 -27.22 18.87
C ARG A 617 -10.69 -27.16 17.49
N ALA A 618 -10.86 -28.32 16.84
CA ALA A 618 -11.49 -28.40 15.53
C ALA A 618 -12.94 -27.89 15.57
N ALA A 619 -13.71 -28.29 16.59
CA ALA A 619 -15.06 -27.79 16.79
C ALA A 619 -15.12 -26.28 17.02
N ALA A 620 -14.19 -25.72 17.78
CA ALA A 620 -14.10 -24.27 18.03
C ALA A 620 -13.77 -23.50 16.73
N VAL A 621 -12.80 -23.98 15.93
CA VAL A 621 -12.45 -23.39 14.62
C VAL A 621 -13.63 -23.44 13.66
N GLU A 622 -14.34 -24.59 13.57
CA GLU A 622 -15.51 -24.71 12.70
C GLU A 622 -16.63 -23.76 13.12
N LYS A 623 -16.91 -23.64 14.41
CA LYS A 623 -17.89 -22.68 14.95
C LYS A 623 -17.54 -21.25 14.59
N ALA A 624 -16.29 -20.85 14.78
CA ALA A 624 -15.81 -19.51 14.45
C ALA A 624 -15.90 -19.23 12.94
N ALA A 625 -15.51 -20.20 12.10
CA ALA A 625 -15.63 -20.06 10.65
C ALA A 625 -17.08 -19.87 10.20
N LYS A 626 -18.02 -20.66 10.74
CA LYS A 626 -19.46 -20.51 10.47
C LYS A 626 -20.00 -19.15 10.88
N GLN A 627 -19.54 -18.61 12.02
CA GLN A 627 -19.94 -17.28 12.48
C GLN A 627 -19.45 -16.18 11.51
N LEU A 628 -18.19 -16.23 11.06
CA LEU A 628 -17.67 -15.27 10.09
C LEU A 628 -18.41 -15.33 8.74
N VAL A 629 -18.85 -16.53 8.32
CA VAL A 629 -19.70 -16.67 7.11
C VAL A 629 -21.05 -15.96 7.31
N GLN A 630 -21.69 -16.13 8.47
CA GLN A 630 -22.95 -15.43 8.80
C GLN A 630 -22.75 -13.92 8.83
N ASP A 631 -21.62 -13.47 9.35
CA ASP A 631 -21.22 -12.06 9.42
C ASP A 631 -20.76 -11.49 8.06
N ARG A 632 -20.68 -12.32 7.00
CA ARG A 632 -20.19 -11.96 5.66
C ARG A 632 -18.72 -11.48 5.65
N LEU A 633 -17.90 -11.95 6.58
CA LEU A 633 -16.46 -11.69 6.72
C LEU A 633 -15.59 -12.88 6.34
N LEU A 634 -16.22 -13.97 5.91
CA LEU A 634 -15.61 -15.17 5.34
C LEU A 634 -16.54 -15.75 4.27
N LEU A 635 -15.99 -16.23 3.16
CA LEU A 635 -16.77 -16.95 2.15
C LEU A 635 -16.96 -18.41 2.54
N LYS A 636 -18.10 -19.01 2.15
CA LYS A 636 -18.37 -20.44 2.41
C LYS A 636 -17.27 -21.35 1.84
N GLU A 637 -16.73 -20.99 0.67
CA GLU A 637 -15.66 -21.74 0.00
C GLU A 637 -14.35 -21.73 0.79
N ASP A 638 -14.12 -20.72 1.65
CA ASP A 638 -12.90 -20.56 2.44
C ASP A 638 -12.94 -21.24 3.82
N VAL A 639 -14.10 -21.78 4.25
CA VAL A 639 -14.22 -22.48 5.54
C VAL A 639 -13.23 -23.64 5.64
N LYS A 640 -13.07 -24.40 4.55
CA LYS A 640 -12.13 -25.54 4.49
C LYS A 640 -10.69 -25.16 4.76
N THR A 641 -10.25 -23.96 4.36
CA THR A 641 -8.89 -23.47 4.64
C THR A 641 -8.54 -23.54 6.13
N PHE A 642 -9.53 -23.32 6.99
CA PHE A 642 -9.34 -23.32 8.43
C PHE A 642 -9.61 -24.70 9.06
N THR A 643 -10.64 -25.41 8.62
CA THR A 643 -10.98 -26.72 9.19
C THR A 643 -9.96 -27.80 8.82
N ASP A 644 -9.43 -27.80 7.59
CA ASP A 644 -8.41 -28.75 7.17
C ASP A 644 -7.06 -28.51 7.86
N ALA A 645 -6.79 -27.29 8.30
CA ALA A 645 -5.56 -26.94 9.03
C ALA A 645 -5.54 -27.44 10.49
N VAL A 646 -6.65 -27.94 11.04
CA VAL A 646 -6.76 -28.37 12.45
C VAL A 646 -7.15 -29.82 12.61
N ASN A 647 -7.52 -30.50 11.55
CA ASN A 647 -7.74 -31.94 11.45
C ASN A 647 -6.47 -32.66 11.00
#